data_9ea276ec52cdb235c655ffd2a3a6a3da
#
_entry.id   9ea276ec52cdb235c655ffd2a3a6a3da
#
_cell.length_a   1.000
_cell.length_b   1.000
_cell.length_c   1.000
_cell.angle_alpha   90.00
_cell.angle_beta   90.00
_cell.angle_gamma   90.00
#
_symmetry.space_group_name_H-M   'P 1'
#
loop_
_entity.id
_entity.type
_entity.pdbx_description
1 polymer ?
#
loop_
_entity_poly.entity_id
_entity_poly.type
_entity_poly.pdbx_seq_one_letter_code
_entity_poly.pdbx_strand_id
1 'polypeptide(L)'
;MDIINPSGKKTTVVSTDFCGRKLSLEVNRVGFRTTSSVLVKYGDTVVLGSVVVGTKPVVQDFFPLSIDYEEKYYAAGKISGSKFIKREGKPSDDAVLIGRLIDRPIRPLFPKGYRQEVQVVTTVLSMDPSFRPDVVAMLAASAALMNAGVPFDGPVAGLRIGRVNGEFKAFLTPEEREKSTLDLVVACKDGKVVMVEAGAKEVPEDMIIEAMHWAVKNVQPALDLQRELKEKVAPAEQKYDLVLPDEEIQKKVDKWCDGKFGDKVRGNVLERAQILDDLKYQMHDEFALELGEGETDNEKVEWYDENLRDKYNQAFELAVHHEVRRSIVEDGVRPDGRKLTEVRPLSSQVGILPRTHGSSLFTRGVTQAMNIVTLAPLSFGQVVDTMEKTDEVRRYMHHYNAPSYTVGECGRIGSPGRREVGHGYLAERALIPVLPSEEDFPYAIRSVTEIMSQNGSTSMAATCSSCLALMDAGVPLIRPVSGVAMGLMVDVPKGQEITEKDIDKAYVLTDLMDAEDFAGDMDFKVTGTTEGVTALQMDMKVHGLPVEILEKAIKQSHEGRMFILKHMLEVIPGPREKISEYAPRIEKLMVNPDKIGAIIGKGGETINKITGETGAMVDIEDSGLVTISGNDSEAIKKALDWVKSLVEEPEVGKIYEGTVVSIKDFGAFVNILQGVDGMLHVSQISDKRIANVADVLKVGQKVRVRLTAIDDKGRLSLSMRNLD
;
A
#
# COMPACT_ATOMS: atom_id res chain seq x y z
N MET A 1 19.49 16.81 -36.42
CA MET A 1 20.91 16.74 -36.05
C MET A 1 21.22 15.32 -35.67
N ASP A 2 22.05 14.63 -36.42
CA ASP A 2 22.53 13.30 -36.05
C ASP A 2 23.39 13.47 -34.80
N ILE A 3 22.96 12.82 -33.71
CA ILE A 3 23.74 12.80 -32.47
C ILE A 3 24.95 11.93 -32.72
N ILE A 4 26.14 12.48 -32.59
CA ILE A 4 27.39 11.70 -32.64
C ILE A 4 27.37 10.79 -31.40
N ASN A 5 27.15 9.48 -31.63
CA ASN A 5 27.22 8.47 -30.59
C ASN A 5 28.68 7.98 -30.47
N PRO A 6 29.37 8.30 -29.37
CA PRO A 6 30.78 7.89 -29.18
C PRO A 6 30.99 6.40 -29.09
N SER A 7 29.92 5.61 -28.82
CA SER A 7 30.00 4.15 -28.82
C SER A 7 29.98 3.51 -30.21
N GLY A 8 29.80 4.32 -31.27
CA GLY A 8 29.66 3.84 -32.66
C GLY A 8 28.32 3.12 -32.94
N LYS A 9 27.45 2.97 -31.96
CA LYS A 9 26.13 2.33 -32.14
C LYS A 9 25.15 3.34 -32.76
N LYS A 10 24.35 2.89 -33.73
CA LYS A 10 23.33 3.71 -34.37
C LYS A 10 22.13 3.91 -33.43
N THR A 11 21.64 5.14 -33.34
CA THR A 11 20.33 5.41 -32.71
C THR A 11 19.21 4.83 -33.57
N THR A 12 18.37 4.00 -32.97
CA THR A 12 17.21 3.37 -33.63
C THR A 12 15.94 3.81 -32.93
N VAL A 13 14.93 4.19 -33.72
CA VAL A 13 13.62 4.65 -33.24
C VAL A 13 12.53 3.84 -33.91
N VAL A 14 11.58 3.36 -33.11
CA VAL A 14 10.33 2.73 -33.57
C VAL A 14 9.14 3.40 -32.90
N SER A 15 7.98 3.40 -33.53
CA SER A 15 6.78 4.00 -32.92
C SER A 15 5.49 3.37 -33.46
N THR A 16 4.46 3.35 -32.61
CA THR A 16 3.12 2.87 -32.93
C THR A 16 2.07 3.73 -32.23
N ASP A 17 0.80 3.58 -32.60
CA ASP A 17 -0.32 4.04 -31.77
C ASP A 17 -0.59 3.02 -30.66
N PHE A 18 -0.76 3.50 -29.43
CA PHE A 18 -1.04 2.67 -28.27
C PHE A 18 -2.10 3.33 -27.39
N CYS A 19 -3.27 2.73 -27.30
CA CYS A 19 -4.41 3.27 -26.55
C CYS A 19 -4.71 4.75 -26.87
N GLY A 20 -4.66 5.11 -28.16
CA GLY A 20 -5.01 6.44 -28.67
C GLY A 20 -3.92 7.51 -28.53
N ARG A 21 -2.68 7.12 -28.13
CA ARG A 21 -1.53 8.01 -28.09
C ARG A 21 -0.32 7.39 -28.78
N LYS A 22 0.56 8.24 -29.28
CA LYS A 22 1.80 7.77 -29.89
C LYS A 22 2.75 7.25 -28.82
N LEU A 23 3.15 5.97 -28.96
CA LEU A 23 4.23 5.34 -28.21
C LEU A 23 5.47 5.26 -29.10
N SER A 24 6.64 5.67 -28.59
CA SER A 24 7.90 5.51 -29.29
C SER A 24 9.02 5.03 -28.36
N LEU A 25 9.86 4.14 -28.90
CA LEU A 25 11.02 3.58 -28.25
C LEU A 25 12.28 4.03 -29.01
N GLU A 26 13.26 4.56 -28.28
CA GLU A 26 14.49 5.08 -28.87
C GLU A 26 15.71 4.52 -28.10
N VAL A 27 16.54 3.73 -28.76
CA VAL A 27 17.72 3.09 -28.18
C VAL A 27 19.03 3.76 -28.61
N ASN A 28 20.07 3.67 -27.78
CA ASN A 28 21.42 4.20 -28.03
C ASN A 28 21.52 5.74 -28.21
N ARG A 29 20.56 6.49 -27.69
CA ARG A 29 20.62 7.97 -27.72
C ARG A 29 21.33 8.55 -26.51
N VAL A 30 21.16 7.94 -25.35
CA VAL A 30 21.73 8.38 -24.06
C VAL A 30 22.27 7.15 -23.31
N GLY A 31 23.00 7.33 -22.23
CA GLY A 31 23.46 6.24 -21.37
C GLY A 31 24.51 5.34 -22.05
N PHE A 32 25.47 5.88 -22.78
CA PHE A 32 26.44 5.12 -23.61
C PHE A 32 27.30 4.10 -22.86
N ARG A 33 27.37 4.18 -21.52
CA ARG A 33 28.12 3.24 -20.67
C ARG A 33 27.29 2.09 -20.12
N THR A 34 25.96 2.13 -20.28
CA THR A 34 25.07 1.05 -19.88
C THR A 34 25.16 -0.12 -20.86
N THR A 35 24.79 -1.31 -20.42
CA THR A 35 24.64 -2.47 -21.32
C THR A 35 23.59 -2.16 -22.38
N SER A 36 22.45 -1.59 -21.96
CA SER A 36 21.39 -1.09 -22.83
C SER A 36 20.68 0.09 -22.17
N SER A 37 20.25 1.04 -22.99
CA SER A 37 19.37 2.14 -22.55
C SER A 37 18.33 2.46 -23.61
N VAL A 38 17.06 2.63 -23.16
CA VAL A 38 15.93 2.95 -24.03
C VAL A 38 15.18 4.14 -23.46
N LEU A 39 14.97 5.16 -24.29
CA LEU A 39 14.02 6.24 -24.01
C LEU A 39 12.64 5.84 -24.53
N VAL A 40 11.67 5.74 -23.64
CA VAL A 40 10.28 5.51 -23.97
C VAL A 40 9.53 6.82 -23.88
N LYS A 41 8.80 7.17 -24.95
CA LYS A 41 7.94 8.36 -25.00
C LYS A 41 6.50 7.94 -25.21
N TYR A 42 5.61 8.38 -24.35
CA TYR A 42 4.18 8.18 -24.47
C TYR A 42 3.45 9.50 -24.20
N GLY A 43 2.97 10.16 -25.25
CA GLY A 43 2.59 11.57 -25.16
C GLY A 43 3.80 12.42 -24.70
N ASP A 44 3.61 13.24 -23.66
CA ASP A 44 4.66 14.09 -23.07
C ASP A 44 5.42 13.38 -21.95
N THR A 45 5.04 12.17 -21.57
CA THR A 45 5.79 11.34 -20.62
C THR A 45 7.00 10.72 -21.30
N VAL A 46 8.18 10.91 -20.69
CA VAL A 46 9.45 10.34 -21.13
C VAL A 46 10.11 9.61 -19.98
N VAL A 47 10.35 8.31 -20.16
CA VAL A 47 11.04 7.46 -19.19
C VAL A 47 12.29 6.87 -19.81
N LEU A 48 13.40 6.95 -19.09
CA LEU A 48 14.65 6.27 -19.42
C LEU A 48 14.72 4.94 -18.71
N GLY A 49 14.75 3.84 -19.44
CA GLY A 49 15.13 2.51 -18.93
C GLY A 49 16.61 2.26 -19.17
N SER A 50 17.37 1.99 -18.13
CA SER A 50 18.80 1.69 -18.19
C SER A 50 19.09 0.33 -17.58
N VAL A 51 19.87 -0.49 -18.27
CA VAL A 51 20.28 -1.84 -17.83
C VAL A 51 21.80 -1.92 -17.76
N VAL A 52 22.31 -2.40 -16.64
CA VAL A 52 23.72 -2.77 -16.47
C VAL A 52 23.77 -4.23 -16.00
N VAL A 53 24.64 -5.00 -16.61
CA VAL A 53 24.82 -6.44 -16.31
C VAL A 53 26.23 -6.67 -15.80
N GLY A 54 26.36 -7.38 -14.69
CA GLY A 54 27.64 -7.81 -14.13
C GLY A 54 28.36 -8.77 -15.05
N THR A 55 29.69 -8.74 -15.02
CA THR A 55 30.53 -9.58 -15.90
C THR A 55 30.77 -10.97 -15.38
N LYS A 56 30.48 -11.26 -14.10
CA LYS A 56 30.69 -12.55 -13.44
C LYS A 56 29.47 -12.92 -12.64
N PRO A 57 29.14 -14.22 -12.52
CA PRO A 57 28.14 -14.71 -11.59
C PRO A 57 28.52 -14.35 -10.14
N VAL A 58 27.53 -14.04 -9.32
CA VAL A 58 27.71 -13.89 -7.88
C VAL A 58 27.37 -15.18 -7.16
N VAL A 59 28.07 -15.44 -6.04
CA VAL A 59 27.83 -16.61 -5.18
C VAL A 59 26.64 -16.28 -4.27
N GLN A 60 25.44 -16.53 -4.77
CA GLN A 60 24.16 -16.36 -4.05
C GLN A 60 23.15 -17.39 -4.53
N ASP A 61 22.21 -17.76 -3.66
CA ASP A 61 21.19 -18.77 -3.97
C ASP A 61 20.03 -18.23 -4.81
N PHE A 62 19.99 -16.93 -5.05
CA PHE A 62 18.91 -16.26 -5.78
C PHE A 62 19.45 -15.46 -6.97
N PHE A 63 18.56 -15.11 -7.88
CA PHE A 63 18.86 -14.23 -9.00
C PHE A 63 19.04 -12.78 -8.52
N PRO A 64 20.25 -12.19 -8.65
CA PRO A 64 20.56 -10.84 -8.17
C PRO A 64 20.06 -9.76 -9.15
N LEU A 65 18.75 -9.68 -9.31
CA LEU A 65 18.07 -8.61 -10.06
C LEU A 65 17.69 -7.49 -9.11
N SER A 66 18.08 -6.27 -9.43
CA SER A 66 17.55 -5.06 -8.80
C SER A 66 16.82 -4.20 -9.81
N ILE A 67 15.61 -3.78 -9.49
CA ILE A 67 14.82 -2.84 -10.30
C ILE A 67 14.48 -1.64 -9.43
N ASP A 68 14.92 -0.46 -9.88
CA ASP A 68 14.72 0.81 -9.21
C ASP A 68 13.91 1.75 -10.11
N TYR A 69 12.91 2.38 -9.51
CA TYR A 69 12.13 3.44 -10.13
C TYR A 69 12.50 4.77 -9.47
N GLU A 70 12.94 5.71 -10.26
CA GLU A 70 13.36 7.01 -9.80
C GLU A 70 12.38 8.11 -10.20
N GLU A 71 11.75 8.70 -9.19
CA GLU A 71 10.97 9.92 -9.31
C GLU A 71 11.90 11.13 -9.37
N LYS A 72 11.68 11.99 -10.35
CA LYS A 72 12.39 13.26 -10.45
C LYS A 72 11.37 14.40 -10.46
N TYR A 73 11.38 15.23 -9.43
CA TYR A 73 10.41 16.32 -9.30
C TYR A 73 10.43 17.27 -10.48
N TYR A 74 11.60 17.48 -11.10
CA TYR A 74 11.73 18.29 -12.31
C TYR A 74 10.90 17.73 -13.48
N ALA A 75 10.63 16.44 -13.53
CA ALA A 75 9.80 15.81 -14.57
C ALA A 75 8.36 16.35 -14.57
N ALA A 76 7.86 16.74 -13.41
CA ALA A 76 6.56 17.38 -13.22
C ALA A 76 6.67 18.93 -13.07
N GLY A 77 7.83 19.53 -13.37
CA GLY A 77 8.06 20.96 -13.22
C GLY A 77 8.10 21.45 -11.77
N LYS A 78 8.36 20.58 -10.80
CA LYS A 78 8.33 20.87 -9.37
C LYS A 78 9.73 21.02 -8.78
N ILE A 79 9.84 21.88 -7.75
CA ILE A 79 10.95 21.90 -6.81
C ILE A 79 10.39 21.43 -5.47
N SER A 80 10.66 20.19 -5.10
CA SER A 80 10.14 19.59 -3.90
C SER A 80 11.25 19.10 -2.96
N GLY A 81 10.88 18.52 -1.86
CA GLY A 81 11.74 18.07 -0.80
C GLY A 81 11.70 18.97 0.43
N SER A 82 12.47 18.66 1.46
CA SER A 82 12.46 19.40 2.71
C SER A 82 12.75 20.89 2.47
N LYS A 83 12.22 21.75 3.34
CA LYS A 83 12.37 23.22 3.27
C LYS A 83 13.81 23.67 3.02
N PHE A 84 14.79 22.93 3.50
CA PHE A 84 16.21 23.29 3.43
C PHE A 84 16.99 22.53 2.34
N ILE A 85 16.67 21.26 2.05
CA ILE A 85 17.49 20.40 1.18
C ILE A 85 17.13 20.59 -0.31
N LYS A 86 15.86 20.68 -0.65
CA LYS A 86 15.37 20.88 -2.04
C LYS A 86 15.95 19.89 -3.07
N ARG A 87 16.14 18.65 -2.65
CA ARG A 87 16.66 17.54 -3.45
C ARG A 87 15.95 16.26 -3.06
N GLU A 88 15.76 15.37 -4.04
CA GLU A 88 15.27 14.00 -3.81
C GLU A 88 16.25 13.27 -2.87
N GLY A 89 15.68 12.58 -1.89
CA GLY A 89 16.40 11.79 -0.90
C GLY A 89 16.28 10.29 -1.15
N LYS A 90 15.82 9.55 -0.13
CA LYS A 90 15.45 8.15 -0.28
C LYS A 90 14.25 8.03 -1.21
N PRO A 91 14.10 6.90 -1.95
CA PRO A 91 12.90 6.62 -2.71
C PRO A 91 11.65 6.72 -1.82
N SER A 92 10.57 7.33 -2.35
CA SER A 92 9.28 7.34 -1.68
C SER A 92 8.71 5.90 -1.61
N ASP A 93 7.75 5.66 -0.71
CA ASP A 93 7.06 4.36 -0.67
C ASP A 93 6.39 4.08 -2.02
N ASP A 94 5.82 5.09 -2.68
CA ASP A 94 5.24 4.97 -4.02
C ASP A 94 6.30 4.54 -5.06
N ALA A 95 7.51 5.11 -5.01
CA ALA A 95 8.62 4.70 -5.90
C ALA A 95 9.07 3.25 -5.64
N VAL A 96 9.13 2.84 -4.38
CA VAL A 96 9.42 1.44 -4.00
C VAL A 96 8.34 0.49 -4.54
N LEU A 97 7.07 0.86 -4.42
CA LEU A 97 5.94 0.07 -4.91
C LEU A 97 5.93 -0.05 -6.44
N ILE A 98 6.23 1.03 -7.16
CA ILE A 98 6.36 1.00 -8.63
C ILE A 98 7.56 0.14 -9.04
N GLY A 99 8.71 0.24 -8.35
CA GLY A 99 9.84 -0.67 -8.58
C GLY A 99 9.45 -2.13 -8.43
N ARG A 100 8.65 -2.49 -7.42
CA ARG A 100 8.10 -3.85 -7.24
C ARG A 100 7.11 -4.23 -8.34
N LEU A 101 6.25 -3.29 -8.76
CA LEU A 101 5.30 -3.49 -9.86
C LEU A 101 6.01 -3.87 -11.17
N ILE A 102 7.21 -3.32 -11.40
CA ILE A 102 8.06 -3.61 -12.57
C ILE A 102 8.83 -4.92 -12.38
N ASP A 103 9.34 -5.21 -11.18
CA ASP A 103 10.15 -6.40 -10.89
C ASP A 103 9.35 -7.70 -11.05
N ARG A 104 8.12 -7.73 -10.55
CA ARG A 104 7.29 -8.94 -10.50
C ARG A 104 7.02 -9.60 -11.85
N PRO A 105 6.65 -8.90 -12.91
CA PRO A 105 6.46 -9.52 -14.22
C PRO A 105 7.76 -9.82 -14.98
N ILE A 106 8.88 -9.23 -14.59
CA ILE A 106 10.19 -9.37 -15.28
C ILE A 106 11.00 -10.52 -14.71
N ARG A 107 11.09 -10.63 -13.38
CA ARG A 107 11.93 -11.61 -12.68
C ARG A 107 11.69 -13.07 -13.11
N PRO A 108 10.45 -13.55 -13.24
CA PRO A 108 10.16 -14.93 -13.63
C PRO A 108 10.61 -15.29 -15.07
N LEU A 109 10.83 -14.29 -15.91
CA LEU A 109 11.20 -14.46 -17.32
C LEU A 109 12.70 -14.63 -17.56
N PHE A 110 13.49 -14.68 -16.49
CA PHE A 110 14.88 -15.12 -16.57
C PHE A 110 14.99 -16.62 -16.28
N PRO A 111 15.93 -17.33 -16.94
CA PRO A 111 16.09 -18.76 -16.70
C PRO A 111 16.51 -19.04 -15.25
N LYS A 112 15.98 -20.13 -14.69
CA LYS A 112 16.42 -20.63 -13.38
C LYS A 112 17.93 -20.87 -13.39
N GLY A 113 18.61 -20.45 -12.31
CA GLY A 113 20.07 -20.58 -12.22
C GLY A 113 20.86 -19.43 -12.84
N TYR A 114 20.23 -18.43 -13.44
CA TYR A 114 20.95 -17.22 -13.86
C TYR A 114 21.42 -16.44 -12.63
N ARG A 115 22.74 -16.20 -12.52
CA ARG A 115 23.38 -15.62 -11.32
C ARG A 115 24.23 -14.37 -11.63
N GLN A 116 24.22 -13.86 -12.85
CA GLN A 116 24.82 -12.56 -13.12
C GLN A 116 23.95 -11.45 -12.54
N GLU A 117 24.59 -10.47 -11.93
CA GLU A 117 23.91 -9.30 -11.39
C GLU A 117 23.30 -8.48 -12.52
N VAL A 118 22.03 -8.15 -12.40
CA VAL A 118 21.31 -7.28 -13.35
C VAL A 118 20.70 -6.13 -12.58
N GLN A 119 21.11 -4.91 -12.92
CA GLN A 119 20.50 -3.70 -12.40
C GLN A 119 19.71 -3.00 -13.50
N VAL A 120 18.45 -2.73 -13.22
CA VAL A 120 17.54 -1.96 -14.06
C VAL A 120 17.14 -0.71 -13.31
N VAL A 121 17.39 0.46 -13.91
CA VAL A 121 16.96 1.75 -13.35
C VAL A 121 16.02 2.41 -14.35
N THR A 122 14.81 2.72 -13.91
CA THR A 122 13.83 3.48 -14.69
C THR A 122 13.71 4.88 -14.11
N THR A 123 14.06 5.90 -14.89
CA THR A 123 14.06 7.30 -14.47
C THR A 123 13.01 8.09 -15.26
N VAL A 124 12.09 8.74 -14.57
CA VAL A 124 11.10 9.62 -15.19
C VAL A 124 11.76 10.96 -15.49
N LEU A 125 11.88 11.31 -16.76
CA LEU A 125 12.54 12.55 -17.23
C LEU A 125 11.55 13.65 -17.57
N SER A 126 10.32 13.29 -17.95
CA SER A 126 9.20 14.18 -18.20
C SER A 126 7.90 13.45 -17.88
N MET A 127 6.92 14.12 -17.33
CA MET A 127 5.64 13.54 -16.93
C MET A 127 4.47 14.37 -17.45
N ASP A 128 3.59 13.70 -18.20
CA ASP A 128 2.25 14.21 -18.51
C ASP A 128 1.36 14.01 -17.27
N PRO A 129 0.80 15.07 -16.67
CA PRO A 129 0.00 14.94 -15.45
C PRO A 129 -1.33 14.21 -15.68
N SER A 130 -1.72 13.95 -16.92
CA SER A 130 -2.98 13.28 -17.23
C SER A 130 -3.00 11.78 -16.93
N PHE A 131 -1.84 11.14 -16.67
CA PHE A 131 -1.78 9.71 -16.30
C PHE A 131 -0.49 9.37 -15.55
N ARG A 132 -0.48 8.22 -14.86
CA ARG A 132 0.67 7.73 -14.10
C ARG A 132 1.74 7.13 -15.01
N PRO A 133 3.03 7.39 -14.77
CA PRO A 133 4.12 6.91 -15.61
C PRO A 133 4.55 5.46 -15.33
N ASP A 134 3.97 4.76 -14.35
CA ASP A 134 4.37 3.45 -13.85
C ASP A 134 4.40 2.34 -14.92
N VAL A 135 3.35 2.22 -15.74
CA VAL A 135 3.31 1.22 -16.82
C VAL A 135 4.22 1.62 -18.00
N VAL A 136 4.48 2.92 -18.19
CA VAL A 136 5.47 3.40 -19.16
C VAL A 136 6.89 3.04 -18.67
N ALA A 137 7.14 3.10 -17.36
CA ALA A 137 8.40 2.67 -16.76
C ALA A 137 8.60 1.15 -16.86
N MET A 138 7.53 0.35 -16.70
CA MET A 138 7.57 -1.09 -16.93
C MET A 138 7.96 -1.40 -18.38
N LEU A 139 7.39 -0.69 -19.35
CA LEU A 139 7.74 -0.83 -20.75
C LEU A 139 9.20 -0.44 -21.02
N ALA A 140 9.70 0.63 -20.36
CA ALA A 140 11.10 1.05 -20.49
C ALA A 140 12.08 0.01 -19.96
N ALA A 141 11.77 -0.60 -18.81
CA ALA A 141 12.56 -1.70 -18.24
C ALA A 141 12.60 -2.91 -19.18
N SER A 142 11.42 -3.36 -19.67
CA SER A 142 11.32 -4.48 -20.59
C SER A 142 12.06 -4.22 -21.90
N ALA A 143 11.83 -3.07 -22.54
CA ALA A 143 12.50 -2.71 -23.79
C ALA A 143 14.03 -2.62 -23.64
N ALA A 144 14.52 -2.11 -22.52
CA ALA A 144 15.95 -2.04 -22.23
C ALA A 144 16.56 -3.44 -22.04
N LEU A 145 15.87 -4.35 -21.32
CA LEU A 145 16.29 -5.74 -21.17
C LEU A 145 16.29 -6.51 -22.49
N MET A 146 15.26 -6.32 -23.32
CA MET A 146 15.19 -6.91 -24.66
C MET A 146 16.39 -6.56 -25.55
N ASN A 147 17.00 -5.40 -25.32
CA ASN A 147 18.14 -4.89 -26.08
C ASN A 147 19.48 -5.00 -25.33
N ALA A 148 19.51 -5.67 -24.16
CA ALA A 148 20.73 -5.88 -23.36
C ALA A 148 21.50 -7.17 -23.72
N GLY A 149 20.92 -8.06 -24.55
CA GLY A 149 21.52 -9.35 -24.91
C GLY A 149 21.53 -10.39 -23.78
N VAL A 150 20.80 -10.13 -22.68
CA VAL A 150 20.61 -11.08 -21.56
C VAL A 150 19.53 -12.12 -21.89
N PRO A 151 19.51 -13.27 -21.19
CA PRO A 151 18.51 -14.32 -21.41
C PRO A 151 17.13 -13.94 -20.81
N PHE A 152 16.59 -12.83 -21.21
CA PHE A 152 15.28 -12.34 -20.81
C PHE A 152 14.23 -12.80 -21.84
N ASP A 153 13.29 -13.65 -21.39
CA ASP A 153 12.18 -14.17 -22.20
C ASP A 153 11.01 -13.20 -22.25
N GLY A 154 11.30 -11.94 -22.63
CA GLY A 154 10.29 -10.90 -22.90
C GLY A 154 9.83 -10.89 -24.36
N PRO A 155 9.08 -9.87 -24.77
CA PRO A 155 8.81 -8.63 -24.06
C PRO A 155 7.68 -8.73 -23.04
N VAL A 156 7.65 -7.75 -22.11
CA VAL A 156 6.53 -7.49 -21.19
C VAL A 156 5.98 -6.09 -21.45
N ALA A 157 4.67 -5.96 -21.43
CA ALA A 157 4.02 -4.66 -21.40
C ALA A 157 2.82 -4.69 -20.45
N GLY A 158 2.55 -3.58 -19.78
CA GLY A 158 1.43 -3.43 -18.88
C GLY A 158 0.40 -2.42 -19.34
N LEU A 159 -0.81 -2.55 -18.81
CA LEU A 159 -1.87 -1.54 -18.90
C LEU A 159 -2.40 -1.25 -17.50
N ARG A 160 -2.62 0.02 -17.20
CA ARG A 160 -3.39 0.47 -16.04
C ARG A 160 -4.78 0.83 -16.49
N ILE A 161 -5.77 0.10 -15.96
CA ILE A 161 -7.14 0.07 -16.45
C ILE A 161 -8.08 0.51 -15.34
N GLY A 162 -9.05 1.35 -15.67
CA GLY A 162 -10.22 1.61 -14.86
C GLY A 162 -11.50 1.43 -15.67
N ARG A 163 -12.64 1.63 -14.99
CA ARG A 163 -13.95 1.58 -15.60
C ARG A 163 -14.65 2.93 -15.46
N VAL A 164 -14.95 3.55 -16.59
CA VAL A 164 -15.59 4.88 -16.65
C VAL A 164 -16.84 4.76 -17.51
N ASN A 165 -17.98 5.21 -16.99
CA ASN A 165 -19.28 5.13 -17.69
C ASN A 165 -19.64 3.72 -18.22
N GLY A 166 -19.19 2.66 -17.50
CA GLY A 166 -19.47 1.28 -17.87
C GLY A 166 -18.45 0.66 -18.84
N GLU A 167 -17.49 1.41 -19.37
CA GLU A 167 -16.48 0.93 -20.32
C GLU A 167 -15.08 0.87 -19.70
N PHE A 168 -14.27 -0.11 -20.12
CA PHE A 168 -12.86 -0.18 -19.72
C PHE A 168 -12.03 0.81 -20.52
N LYS A 169 -11.14 1.51 -19.83
CA LYS A 169 -10.22 2.49 -20.39
C LYS A 169 -8.84 2.36 -19.76
N ALA A 170 -7.80 2.48 -20.57
CA ALA A 170 -6.42 2.58 -20.08
C ALA A 170 -5.99 4.05 -19.93
N PHE A 171 -5.00 4.30 -19.06
CA PHE A 171 -4.41 5.64 -18.85
C PHE A 171 -5.44 6.71 -18.48
N LEU A 172 -6.18 6.46 -17.40
CA LEU A 172 -7.22 7.36 -16.92
C LEU A 172 -6.62 8.69 -16.43
N THR A 173 -7.36 9.77 -16.73
CA THR A 173 -7.05 11.09 -16.15
C THR A 173 -7.32 11.08 -14.62
N PRO A 174 -6.80 12.05 -13.85
CA PRO A 174 -7.10 12.16 -12.42
C PRO A 174 -8.61 12.14 -12.11
N GLU A 175 -9.42 12.91 -12.86
CA GLU A 175 -10.87 12.99 -12.68
C GLU A 175 -11.58 11.66 -13.03
N GLU A 176 -11.07 10.92 -14.01
CA GLU A 176 -11.58 9.59 -14.36
C GLU A 176 -11.21 8.56 -13.30
N ARG A 177 -10.01 8.66 -12.71
CA ARG A 177 -9.57 7.76 -11.61
C ARG A 177 -10.44 7.91 -10.36
N GLU A 178 -10.81 9.12 -9.99
CA GLU A 178 -11.70 9.36 -8.85
C GLU A 178 -13.07 8.71 -9.04
N LYS A 179 -13.61 8.77 -10.26
CA LYS A 179 -14.90 8.18 -10.62
C LYS A 179 -14.86 6.67 -10.81
N SER A 180 -13.69 6.12 -11.14
CA SER A 180 -13.53 4.69 -11.38
C SER A 180 -13.65 3.89 -10.06
N THR A 181 -14.35 2.75 -10.15
CA THR A 181 -14.41 1.76 -9.07
C THR A 181 -13.27 0.75 -9.14
N LEU A 182 -12.50 0.75 -10.23
CA LEU A 182 -11.41 -0.19 -10.49
C LEU A 182 -10.14 0.58 -10.85
N ASP A 183 -9.02 0.19 -10.24
CA ASP A 183 -7.67 0.60 -10.58
C ASP A 183 -6.82 -0.66 -10.70
N LEU A 184 -6.76 -1.22 -11.90
CA LEU A 184 -6.17 -2.51 -12.21
C LEU A 184 -4.93 -2.34 -13.09
N VAL A 185 -3.81 -2.90 -12.68
CA VAL A 185 -2.62 -3.06 -13.52
C VAL A 185 -2.50 -4.52 -13.93
N VAL A 186 -2.44 -4.77 -15.23
CA VAL A 186 -2.20 -6.09 -15.81
C VAL A 186 -0.96 -6.02 -16.69
N ALA A 187 0.04 -6.84 -16.38
CA ALA A 187 1.20 -7.05 -17.26
C ALA A 187 1.01 -8.33 -18.06
N CYS A 188 1.33 -8.25 -19.33
CA CYS A 188 1.10 -9.34 -20.29
C CYS A 188 2.35 -9.66 -21.11
N LYS A 189 2.40 -10.92 -21.57
CA LYS A 189 3.37 -11.48 -22.50
C LYS A 189 2.66 -12.51 -23.38
N ASP A 190 2.82 -12.43 -24.70
CA ASP A 190 2.37 -13.46 -25.67
C ASP A 190 0.91 -13.94 -25.45
N GLY A 191 -0.02 -12.98 -25.24
CA GLY A 191 -1.43 -13.31 -25.04
C GLY A 191 -1.77 -13.84 -23.63
N LYS A 192 -0.80 -13.85 -22.68
CA LYS A 192 -0.95 -14.33 -21.32
C LYS A 192 -0.74 -13.22 -20.32
N VAL A 193 -1.27 -13.40 -19.13
CA VAL A 193 -1.05 -12.53 -17.98
C VAL A 193 0.19 -13.01 -17.23
N VAL A 194 1.09 -12.08 -16.89
CA VAL A 194 2.31 -12.35 -16.11
C VAL A 194 2.30 -11.66 -14.74
N MET A 195 1.45 -10.68 -14.54
CA MET A 195 1.26 -10.03 -13.24
C MET A 195 -0.09 -9.29 -13.20
N VAL A 196 -0.73 -9.30 -12.05
CA VAL A 196 -1.94 -8.50 -11.78
C VAL A 196 -1.79 -7.80 -10.44
N GLU A 197 -2.22 -6.54 -10.38
CA GLU A 197 -2.36 -5.78 -9.15
C GLU A 197 -3.55 -4.82 -9.26
N ALA A 198 -4.45 -4.84 -8.27
CA ALA A 198 -5.59 -3.93 -8.26
C ALA A 198 -5.95 -3.38 -6.89
N GLY A 199 -6.55 -2.20 -6.90
CA GLY A 199 -7.47 -1.70 -5.89
C GLY A 199 -8.84 -1.54 -6.51
N ALA A 200 -9.86 -1.86 -5.75
CA ALA A 200 -11.22 -1.85 -6.24
C ALA A 200 -12.19 -1.39 -5.15
N LYS A 201 -13.28 -0.76 -5.54
CA LYS A 201 -14.34 -0.34 -4.62
C LYS A 201 -15.44 -1.39 -4.66
N GLU A 202 -15.19 -2.55 -4.03
CA GLU A 202 -16.11 -3.70 -3.96
C GLU A 202 -16.58 -4.17 -5.36
N VAL A 203 -15.63 -4.42 -6.25
CA VAL A 203 -15.89 -4.81 -7.64
C VAL A 203 -16.14 -6.31 -7.74
N PRO A 204 -17.20 -6.77 -8.44
CA PRO A 204 -17.43 -8.19 -8.69
C PRO A 204 -16.26 -8.87 -9.40
N GLU A 205 -16.00 -10.14 -9.06
CA GLU A 205 -14.90 -10.94 -9.60
C GLU A 205 -14.96 -11.03 -11.15
N ASP A 206 -16.15 -11.20 -11.72
CA ASP A 206 -16.33 -11.29 -13.19
C ASP A 206 -15.87 -10.01 -13.91
N MET A 207 -16.06 -8.84 -13.32
CA MET A 207 -15.56 -7.58 -13.90
C MET A 207 -14.04 -7.52 -13.96
N ILE A 208 -13.35 -8.08 -12.98
CA ILE A 208 -11.88 -8.17 -12.96
C ILE A 208 -11.40 -9.10 -14.07
N ILE A 209 -12.09 -10.23 -14.26
CA ILE A 209 -11.81 -11.20 -15.32
C ILE A 209 -11.99 -10.56 -16.70
N GLU A 210 -13.11 -9.86 -16.91
CA GLU A 210 -13.36 -9.09 -18.16
C GLU A 210 -12.26 -8.04 -18.41
N ALA A 211 -11.82 -7.32 -17.37
CA ALA A 211 -10.75 -6.33 -17.48
C ALA A 211 -9.40 -6.97 -17.85
N MET A 212 -9.09 -8.18 -17.36
CA MET A 212 -7.90 -8.92 -17.76
C MET A 212 -7.93 -9.35 -19.23
N HIS A 213 -9.06 -9.87 -19.71
CA HIS A 213 -9.24 -10.17 -21.16
C HIS A 213 -9.10 -8.90 -22.02
N TRP A 214 -9.66 -7.79 -21.55
CA TRP A 214 -9.51 -6.51 -22.22
C TRP A 214 -8.04 -6.07 -22.29
N ALA A 215 -7.28 -6.25 -21.20
CA ALA A 215 -5.85 -5.92 -21.13
C ALA A 215 -5.04 -6.75 -22.13
N VAL A 216 -5.20 -8.08 -22.12
CA VAL A 216 -4.48 -9.01 -23.02
C VAL A 216 -4.68 -8.62 -24.49
N LYS A 217 -5.92 -8.23 -24.86
CA LYS A 217 -6.25 -7.80 -26.23
C LYS A 217 -5.60 -6.47 -26.60
N ASN A 218 -5.55 -5.49 -25.68
CA ASN A 218 -5.19 -4.11 -26.01
C ASN A 218 -3.70 -3.81 -25.78
N VAL A 219 -2.95 -4.69 -25.12
CA VAL A 219 -1.50 -4.50 -24.84
C VAL A 219 -0.62 -4.86 -26.05
N GLN A 220 -1.14 -5.62 -27.01
CA GLN A 220 -0.38 -6.23 -28.11
C GLN A 220 0.48 -5.23 -28.91
N PRO A 221 0.02 -4.00 -29.27
CA PRO A 221 0.86 -3.06 -29.99
C PRO A 221 2.15 -2.68 -29.27
N ALA A 222 2.15 -2.63 -27.93
CA ALA A 222 3.34 -2.32 -27.14
C ALA A 222 4.32 -3.50 -27.07
N LEU A 223 3.83 -4.74 -27.12
CA LEU A 223 4.65 -5.94 -27.22
C LEU A 223 5.32 -6.02 -28.60
N ASP A 224 4.58 -5.84 -29.67
CA ASP A 224 5.08 -5.90 -31.05
C ASP A 224 6.11 -4.81 -31.32
N LEU A 225 5.91 -3.61 -30.79
CA LEU A 225 6.88 -2.51 -30.91
C LEU A 225 8.25 -2.83 -30.30
N GLN A 226 8.26 -3.54 -29.16
CA GLN A 226 9.51 -3.97 -28.52
C GLN A 226 10.22 -5.06 -29.36
N ARG A 227 9.48 -5.98 -29.98
CA ARG A 227 10.03 -6.97 -30.90
C ARG A 227 10.63 -6.30 -32.14
N GLU A 228 9.89 -5.36 -32.74
CA GLU A 228 10.38 -4.56 -33.86
C GLU A 228 11.69 -3.84 -33.52
N LEU A 229 11.80 -3.25 -32.32
CA LEU A 229 13.02 -2.60 -31.87
C LEU A 229 14.17 -3.59 -31.76
N LYS A 230 13.96 -4.76 -31.09
CA LYS A 230 14.97 -5.81 -30.94
C LYS A 230 15.48 -6.33 -32.29
N GLU A 231 14.58 -6.57 -33.23
CA GLU A 231 14.95 -7.01 -34.60
C GLU A 231 15.82 -5.96 -35.32
N LYS A 232 15.46 -4.67 -35.25
CA LYS A 232 16.23 -3.58 -35.89
C LYS A 232 17.58 -3.34 -35.25
N VAL A 233 17.71 -3.53 -33.95
CA VAL A 233 18.95 -3.33 -33.18
C VAL A 233 19.85 -4.56 -33.31
N ALA A 234 19.28 -5.75 -33.33
CA ALA A 234 19.96 -7.05 -33.33
C ALA A 234 21.08 -7.10 -32.26
N PRO A 235 20.74 -6.95 -30.95
CA PRO A 235 21.74 -6.91 -29.91
C PRO A 235 22.53 -8.22 -29.87
N ALA A 236 23.85 -8.12 -29.66
CA ALA A 236 24.66 -9.33 -29.47
C ALA A 236 24.26 -10.04 -28.18
N GLU A 237 24.02 -11.34 -28.28
CA GLU A 237 23.73 -12.16 -27.09
C GLU A 237 24.94 -12.23 -26.17
N GLN A 238 24.74 -12.09 -24.90
CA GLN A 238 25.77 -12.27 -23.88
C GLN A 238 25.94 -13.76 -23.59
N LYS A 239 27.20 -14.17 -23.43
CA LYS A 239 27.49 -15.51 -22.91
C LYS A 239 27.24 -15.53 -21.40
N TYR A 240 26.57 -16.54 -20.93
CA TYR A 240 26.27 -16.75 -19.51
C TYR A 240 26.31 -18.24 -19.18
N ASP A 241 26.63 -18.54 -17.94
CA ASP A 241 26.56 -19.88 -17.39
C ASP A 241 25.37 -19.93 -16.40
N LEU A 242 24.62 -21.03 -16.41
CA LEU A 242 23.55 -21.28 -15.45
C LEU A 242 24.12 -22.09 -14.28
N VAL A 243 23.91 -21.60 -13.08
CA VAL A 243 24.20 -22.34 -11.84
C VAL A 243 22.96 -23.17 -11.52
N LEU A 244 22.90 -24.36 -12.05
CA LEU A 244 21.83 -25.33 -11.83
C LEU A 244 22.26 -26.36 -10.79
N PRO A 245 21.32 -26.98 -10.04
CA PRO A 245 21.63 -28.15 -9.24
C PRO A 245 22.28 -29.23 -10.09
N ASP A 246 23.23 -29.90 -9.51
CA ASP A 246 23.93 -31.04 -10.16
C ASP A 246 22.94 -32.19 -10.38
N GLU A 247 22.69 -32.54 -11.65
CA GLU A 247 21.71 -33.58 -12.02
C GLU A 247 22.04 -34.95 -11.44
N GLU A 248 23.31 -35.32 -11.30
CA GLU A 248 23.70 -36.59 -10.72
C GLU A 248 23.50 -36.61 -9.22
N ILE A 249 23.78 -35.49 -8.55
CA ILE A 249 23.45 -35.31 -7.11
C ILE A 249 21.94 -35.36 -6.93
N GLN A 250 21.16 -34.64 -7.75
CA GLN A 250 19.71 -34.63 -7.67
C GLN A 250 19.14 -36.06 -7.82
N LYS A 251 19.57 -36.83 -8.82
CA LYS A 251 19.12 -38.21 -9.01
C LYS A 251 19.47 -39.10 -7.81
N LYS A 252 20.64 -38.92 -7.20
CA LYS A 252 21.02 -39.65 -5.99
C LYS A 252 20.13 -39.32 -4.82
N VAL A 253 19.86 -38.02 -4.59
CA VAL A 253 19.00 -37.56 -3.51
C VAL A 253 17.55 -37.97 -3.75
N ASP A 254 17.01 -37.84 -4.95
CA ASP A 254 15.65 -38.29 -5.29
C ASP A 254 15.49 -39.79 -5.01
N LYS A 255 16.47 -40.60 -5.43
CA LYS A 255 16.49 -42.06 -5.15
C LYS A 255 16.60 -42.36 -3.65
N TRP A 256 17.36 -41.54 -2.89
CA TRP A 256 17.48 -41.72 -1.43
C TRP A 256 16.18 -41.34 -0.72
N CYS A 257 15.49 -40.32 -1.20
CA CYS A 257 14.20 -39.85 -0.68
C CYS A 257 13.05 -40.79 -1.01
N ASP A 258 13.17 -41.62 -2.07
CA ASP A 258 12.10 -42.52 -2.50
C ASP A 258 11.66 -43.44 -1.35
N GLY A 259 10.36 -43.46 -1.07
CA GLY A 259 9.73 -44.18 0.06
C GLY A 259 10.03 -43.64 1.46
N LYS A 260 10.89 -42.60 1.60
CA LYS A 260 11.18 -41.96 2.88
C LYS A 260 10.27 -40.78 3.18
N PHE A 261 9.77 -40.08 2.18
CA PHE A 261 8.86 -38.97 2.33
C PHE A 261 7.44 -39.44 2.70
N GLY A 262 6.62 -39.79 1.77
CA GLY A 262 5.25 -40.27 2.00
C GLY A 262 4.49 -39.42 3.03
N ASP A 263 3.93 -40.09 4.05
CA ASP A 263 3.20 -39.41 5.13
C ASP A 263 4.09 -38.54 6.04
N LYS A 264 5.43 -38.70 5.98
CA LYS A 264 6.37 -37.92 6.82
C LYS A 264 6.45 -36.46 6.39
N VAL A 265 6.21 -36.15 5.12
CA VAL A 265 6.12 -34.77 4.62
C VAL A 265 4.72 -34.16 4.80
N ARG A 266 3.80 -34.92 5.42
CA ARG A 266 2.42 -34.52 5.71
C ARG A 266 2.22 -34.36 7.23
N GLY A 267 1.30 -33.48 7.63
CA GLY A 267 0.90 -33.29 9.03
C GLY A 267 1.16 -31.89 9.59
N ASN A 268 1.27 -31.81 10.90
CA ASN A 268 1.51 -30.54 11.58
C ASN A 268 2.80 -29.86 11.10
N VAL A 269 2.76 -28.57 10.81
CA VAL A 269 3.85 -27.81 10.21
C VAL A 269 5.14 -27.89 11.02
N LEU A 270 5.05 -27.79 12.37
CA LEU A 270 6.24 -27.83 13.24
C LEU A 270 6.82 -29.23 13.34
N GLU A 271 5.97 -30.25 13.47
CA GLU A 271 6.39 -31.66 13.49
C GLU A 271 7.01 -32.07 12.17
N ARG A 272 6.40 -31.64 11.04
CA ARG A 272 6.93 -31.88 9.71
C ARG A 272 8.30 -31.23 9.51
N ALA A 273 8.49 -29.98 9.96
CA ALA A 273 9.78 -29.32 9.88
C ALA A 273 10.87 -30.13 10.59
N GLN A 274 10.60 -30.60 11.82
CA GLN A 274 11.54 -31.43 12.57
C GLN A 274 11.83 -32.76 11.86
N ILE A 275 10.82 -33.43 11.31
CA ILE A 275 11.01 -34.69 10.56
C ILE A 275 11.86 -34.49 9.32
N LEU A 276 11.64 -33.39 8.59
CA LEU A 276 12.43 -33.05 7.41
C LEU A 276 13.88 -32.72 7.77
N ASP A 277 14.11 -32.01 8.88
CA ASP A 277 15.44 -31.74 9.40
C ASP A 277 16.16 -33.04 9.80
N ASP A 278 15.49 -33.95 10.53
CA ASP A 278 16.03 -35.24 10.91
C ASP A 278 16.38 -36.09 9.67
N LEU A 279 15.54 -36.12 8.64
CA LEU A 279 15.80 -36.80 7.38
C LEU A 279 16.99 -36.16 6.63
N LYS A 280 17.08 -34.84 6.65
CA LYS A 280 18.21 -34.10 6.04
C LYS A 280 19.52 -34.41 6.74
N TYR A 281 19.55 -34.45 8.08
CA TYR A 281 20.72 -34.89 8.84
C TYR A 281 21.11 -36.35 8.52
N GLN A 282 20.13 -37.26 8.53
CA GLN A 282 20.38 -38.66 8.17
C GLN A 282 20.95 -38.78 6.76
N MET A 283 20.46 -38.05 5.79
CA MET A 283 20.99 -38.01 4.44
C MET A 283 22.45 -37.57 4.41
N HIS A 284 22.79 -36.52 5.13
CA HIS A 284 24.16 -36.01 5.20
C HIS A 284 25.11 -37.03 5.84
N ASP A 285 24.72 -37.66 6.94
CA ASP A 285 25.53 -38.68 7.61
C ASP A 285 25.82 -39.86 6.68
N GLU A 286 24.82 -40.39 5.96
CA GLU A 286 24.99 -41.49 5.02
C GLU A 286 25.88 -41.08 3.83
N PHE A 287 25.67 -39.93 3.20
CA PHE A 287 26.46 -39.50 2.06
C PHE A 287 27.87 -39.02 2.42
N ALA A 288 28.06 -38.46 3.60
CA ALA A 288 29.39 -38.06 4.06
C ALA A 288 30.32 -39.26 4.19
N LEU A 289 29.81 -40.38 4.72
CA LEU A 289 30.58 -41.63 4.83
C LEU A 289 30.80 -42.35 3.48
N GLU A 290 29.83 -42.23 2.55
CA GLU A 290 29.90 -42.84 1.21
C GLU A 290 30.83 -42.08 0.26
N LEU A 291 30.74 -40.74 0.27
CA LEU A 291 31.33 -39.88 -0.77
C LEU A 291 32.53 -39.06 -0.27
N GLY A 292 32.70 -38.94 1.02
CA GLY A 292 33.80 -38.17 1.62
C GLY A 292 35.14 -38.79 1.34
N GLU A 293 36.15 -37.95 1.16
CA GLU A 293 37.54 -38.34 0.98
C GLU A 293 38.30 -38.25 2.31
N GLY A 294 39.09 -39.28 2.63
CA GLY A 294 39.89 -39.39 3.86
C GLY A 294 40.09 -40.83 4.31
N GLU A 295 40.99 -41.01 5.26
CA GLU A 295 41.29 -42.33 5.85
C GLU A 295 40.37 -42.67 7.03
N THR A 296 39.85 -41.64 7.70
CA THR A 296 38.94 -41.76 8.84
C THR A 296 37.55 -41.20 8.54
N ASP A 297 36.54 -41.66 9.28
CA ASP A 297 35.16 -41.14 9.11
C ASP A 297 35.08 -39.64 9.38
N ASN A 298 35.86 -39.12 10.34
CA ASN A 298 35.90 -37.69 10.62
C ASN A 298 36.48 -36.90 9.42
N GLU A 299 37.55 -37.36 8.80
CA GLU A 299 38.11 -36.71 7.60
C GLU A 299 37.13 -36.72 6.42
N LYS A 300 36.39 -37.83 6.25
CA LYS A 300 35.35 -37.93 5.23
C LYS A 300 34.20 -36.95 5.46
N VAL A 301 33.74 -36.82 6.69
CA VAL A 301 32.68 -35.86 7.05
C VAL A 301 33.18 -34.44 6.83
N GLU A 302 34.39 -34.09 7.29
CA GLU A 302 34.96 -32.75 7.09
C GLU A 302 35.10 -32.40 5.60
N TRP A 303 35.65 -33.32 4.79
CA TRP A 303 35.75 -33.12 3.34
C TRP A 303 34.39 -32.95 2.66
N TYR A 304 33.40 -33.77 3.04
CA TYR A 304 32.05 -33.70 2.50
C TYR A 304 31.39 -32.35 2.87
N ASP A 305 31.52 -31.92 4.11
CA ASP A 305 30.96 -30.66 4.61
C ASP A 305 31.51 -29.44 3.84
N GLU A 306 32.83 -29.48 3.53
CA GLU A 306 33.48 -28.40 2.77
C GLU A 306 33.12 -28.39 1.26
N ASN A 307 32.90 -29.56 0.64
CA ASN A 307 32.84 -29.69 -0.81
C ASN A 307 31.46 -30.01 -1.38
N LEU A 308 30.61 -30.72 -0.64
CA LEU A 308 29.37 -31.30 -1.16
C LEU A 308 28.11 -30.89 -0.38
N ARG A 309 28.20 -30.58 0.91
CA ARG A 309 27.04 -30.38 1.79
C ARG A 309 26.00 -29.42 1.22
N ASP A 310 26.43 -28.27 0.72
CA ASP A 310 25.50 -27.27 0.17
C ASP A 310 24.78 -27.77 -1.09
N LYS A 311 25.45 -28.53 -1.93
CA LYS A 311 24.82 -29.10 -3.13
C LYS A 311 23.77 -30.16 -2.78
N TYR A 312 24.04 -30.97 -1.75
CA TYR A 312 23.08 -31.96 -1.24
C TYR A 312 21.93 -31.31 -0.49
N ASN A 313 22.17 -30.21 0.24
CA ASN A 313 21.09 -29.37 0.82
C ASN A 313 20.13 -28.91 -0.25
N GLN A 314 20.63 -28.29 -1.32
CA GLN A 314 19.81 -27.80 -2.43
C GLN A 314 19.02 -28.91 -3.11
N ALA A 315 19.66 -30.07 -3.32
CA ALA A 315 19.01 -31.23 -3.93
C ALA A 315 17.90 -31.81 -3.02
N PHE A 316 18.10 -31.85 -1.70
CA PHE A 316 17.10 -32.30 -0.74
C PHE A 316 15.89 -31.35 -0.71
N GLU A 317 16.11 -30.04 -0.66
CA GLU A 317 15.03 -29.06 -0.71
C GLU A 317 14.21 -29.18 -2.00
N LEU A 318 14.89 -29.37 -3.14
CA LEU A 318 14.20 -29.57 -4.41
C LEU A 318 13.40 -30.89 -4.43
N ALA A 319 13.93 -31.98 -3.84
CA ALA A 319 13.19 -33.23 -3.69
C ALA A 319 11.93 -33.08 -2.81
N VAL A 320 12.01 -32.30 -1.74
CA VAL A 320 10.82 -31.95 -0.93
C VAL A 320 9.80 -31.17 -1.76
N HIS A 321 10.22 -30.20 -2.55
CA HIS A 321 9.31 -29.45 -3.43
C HIS A 321 8.65 -30.35 -4.50
N HIS A 322 9.39 -31.29 -5.07
CA HIS A 322 8.85 -32.26 -6.01
C HIS A 322 7.79 -33.15 -5.36
N GLU A 323 8.04 -33.63 -4.14
CA GLU A 323 7.06 -34.45 -3.40
C GLU A 323 5.81 -33.67 -3.01
N VAL A 324 5.93 -32.41 -2.56
CA VAL A 324 4.78 -31.52 -2.29
C VAL A 324 3.94 -31.37 -3.56
N ARG A 325 4.57 -31.09 -4.70
CA ARG A 325 3.86 -30.95 -5.98
C ARG A 325 3.20 -32.26 -6.42
N ARG A 326 3.92 -33.38 -6.34
CA ARG A 326 3.40 -34.71 -6.66
C ARG A 326 2.15 -35.04 -5.81
N SER A 327 2.26 -34.86 -4.50
CA SER A 327 1.16 -35.14 -3.55
C SER A 327 -0.10 -34.32 -3.86
N ILE A 328 0.05 -33.07 -4.27
CA ILE A 328 -1.10 -32.20 -4.61
C ILE A 328 -1.68 -32.60 -5.97
N VAL A 329 -0.84 -32.87 -6.97
CA VAL A 329 -1.29 -33.14 -8.34
C VAL A 329 -1.84 -34.56 -8.48
N GLU A 330 -1.14 -35.57 -7.93
CA GLU A 330 -1.48 -36.99 -8.12
C GLU A 330 -2.44 -37.49 -7.03
N ASP A 331 -2.16 -37.15 -5.75
CA ASP A 331 -2.93 -37.65 -4.61
C ASP A 331 -4.08 -36.70 -4.22
N GLY A 332 -4.07 -35.44 -4.64
CA GLY A 332 -5.03 -34.41 -4.24
C GLY A 332 -4.91 -34.00 -2.76
N VAL A 333 -3.76 -34.28 -2.11
CA VAL A 333 -3.52 -34.07 -0.69
C VAL A 333 -2.43 -33.04 -0.48
N ARG A 334 -2.71 -32.05 0.38
CA ARG A 334 -1.78 -30.98 0.74
C ARG A 334 -0.81 -31.41 1.86
N PRO A 335 0.33 -30.72 2.05
CA PRO A 335 1.33 -31.09 3.08
C PRO A 335 0.79 -31.16 4.51
N ASP A 336 -0.24 -30.42 4.84
CA ASP A 336 -0.90 -30.46 6.15
C ASP A 336 -2.18 -31.34 6.19
N GLY A 337 -2.41 -32.12 5.12
CA GLY A 337 -3.55 -33.04 5.01
C GLY A 337 -4.86 -32.39 4.56
N ARG A 338 -4.90 -31.06 4.35
CA ARG A 338 -6.10 -30.37 3.85
C ARG A 338 -6.43 -30.76 2.41
N LYS A 339 -7.71 -30.61 2.04
CA LYS A 339 -8.17 -30.59 0.66
C LYS A 339 -7.76 -29.27 -0.02
N LEU A 340 -7.84 -29.24 -1.34
CA LEU A 340 -7.40 -28.08 -2.14
C LEU A 340 -8.16 -26.78 -1.80
N THR A 341 -9.43 -26.88 -1.38
CA THR A 341 -10.31 -25.74 -1.09
C THR A 341 -10.37 -25.37 0.40
N GLU A 342 -9.68 -26.11 1.27
CA GLU A 342 -9.77 -25.89 2.72
C GLU A 342 -8.83 -24.78 3.20
N VAL A 343 -9.32 -23.96 4.14
CA VAL A 343 -8.57 -22.96 4.88
C VAL A 343 -8.00 -23.59 6.15
N ARG A 344 -6.79 -23.19 6.55
CA ARG A 344 -6.16 -23.59 7.82
C ARG A 344 -7.04 -23.23 9.03
N PRO A 345 -6.87 -23.90 10.18
CA PRO A 345 -7.57 -23.54 11.42
C PRO A 345 -7.39 -22.06 11.75
N LEU A 346 -8.49 -21.39 12.10
CA LEU A 346 -8.54 -19.96 12.43
C LEU A 346 -8.72 -19.75 13.93
N SER A 347 -8.07 -18.71 14.46
CA SER A 347 -8.30 -18.20 15.80
C SER A 347 -8.11 -16.68 15.78
N SER A 348 -9.01 -15.95 16.44
CA SER A 348 -8.94 -14.49 16.49
C SER A 348 -9.34 -13.95 17.86
N GLN A 349 -8.75 -12.84 18.25
CA GLN A 349 -9.05 -12.11 19.48
C GLN A 349 -9.03 -10.61 19.19
N VAL A 350 -9.85 -9.84 19.90
CA VAL A 350 -9.87 -8.38 19.87
C VAL A 350 -9.72 -7.79 21.26
N GLY A 351 -9.27 -6.54 21.37
CA GLY A 351 -9.10 -5.87 22.65
C GLY A 351 -7.98 -6.45 23.52
N ILE A 352 -6.94 -7.02 22.89
CA ILE A 352 -5.86 -7.74 23.59
C ILE A 352 -4.84 -6.83 24.28
N LEU A 353 -4.74 -5.56 23.86
CA LEU A 353 -3.82 -4.57 24.42
C LEU A 353 -4.61 -3.48 25.15
N PRO A 354 -4.42 -3.31 26.49
CA PRO A 354 -5.36 -2.53 27.32
C PRO A 354 -5.30 -1.01 27.09
N ARG A 355 -4.22 -0.47 26.53
CA ARG A 355 -4.03 0.98 26.38
C ARG A 355 -4.12 1.49 24.93
N THR A 356 -4.27 0.58 23.97
CA THR A 356 -4.40 0.94 22.56
C THR A 356 -5.85 1.34 22.22
N HIS A 357 -6.04 2.02 21.08
CA HIS A 357 -7.39 2.45 20.69
C HIS A 357 -8.20 1.31 20.08
N GLY A 358 -7.54 0.34 19.48
CA GLY A 358 -8.07 -0.94 19.04
C GLY A 358 -6.91 -1.91 18.83
N SER A 359 -7.15 -3.19 19.07
CA SER A 359 -6.13 -4.22 18.86
C SER A 359 -6.74 -5.57 18.55
N SER A 360 -6.04 -6.35 17.74
CA SER A 360 -6.46 -7.71 17.40
C SER A 360 -5.27 -8.65 17.26
N LEU A 361 -5.54 -9.93 17.42
CA LEU A 361 -4.65 -11.02 17.07
C LEU A 361 -5.40 -11.95 16.13
N PHE A 362 -4.90 -12.17 14.93
CA PHE A 362 -5.44 -13.09 13.95
C PHE A 362 -4.43 -14.20 13.69
N THR A 363 -4.85 -15.43 13.84
CA THR A 363 -4.02 -16.62 13.65
C THR A 363 -4.67 -17.54 12.62
N ARG A 364 -3.88 -18.02 11.67
CA ARG A 364 -4.27 -18.97 10.64
C ARG A 364 -3.19 -20.04 10.50
N GLY A 365 -3.49 -21.24 11.00
CA GLY A 365 -2.45 -22.24 11.25
C GLY A 365 -1.39 -21.69 12.19
N VAL A 366 -0.14 -21.60 11.74
CA VAL A 366 0.97 -20.99 12.50
C VAL A 366 1.27 -19.54 12.07
N THR A 367 0.62 -19.04 11.01
CA THR A 367 0.75 -17.63 10.62
C THR A 367 -0.05 -16.76 11.57
N GLN A 368 0.61 -15.78 12.20
CA GLN A 368 0.01 -14.93 13.22
C GLN A 368 0.33 -13.47 13.00
N ALA A 369 -0.71 -12.62 13.00
CA ALA A 369 -0.62 -11.18 12.83
C ALA A 369 -1.35 -10.45 13.97
N MET A 370 -0.66 -9.56 14.65
CA MET A 370 -1.22 -8.64 15.63
C MET A 370 -1.39 -7.28 14.98
N ASN A 371 -2.55 -6.66 15.09
CA ASN A 371 -2.74 -5.29 14.60
C ASN A 371 -3.14 -4.35 15.72
N ILE A 372 -2.59 -3.13 15.65
CA ILE A 372 -2.80 -2.06 16.61
C ILE A 372 -3.28 -0.82 15.87
N VAL A 373 -4.44 -0.28 16.28
CA VAL A 373 -5.02 0.95 15.74
C VAL A 373 -4.81 2.09 16.71
N THR A 374 -4.38 3.23 16.15
CA THR A 374 -4.30 4.51 16.83
C THR A 374 -5.14 5.53 16.08
N LEU A 375 -6.04 6.21 16.79
CA LEU A 375 -6.87 7.30 16.29
C LEU A 375 -6.28 8.62 16.78
N ALA A 376 -6.24 9.61 15.90
CA ALA A 376 -5.73 10.96 16.20
C ALA A 376 -6.53 12.00 15.43
N PRO A 377 -6.46 13.30 15.79
CA PRO A 377 -6.98 14.39 14.96
C PRO A 377 -6.43 14.36 13.53
N LEU A 378 -7.15 14.92 12.57
CA LEU A 378 -6.78 14.94 11.14
C LEU A 378 -5.42 15.58 10.87
N SER A 379 -5.01 16.56 11.68
CA SER A 379 -3.70 17.20 11.60
C SER A 379 -2.50 16.23 11.77
N PHE A 380 -2.74 15.01 12.29
CA PHE A 380 -1.75 13.93 12.35
C PHE A 380 -1.70 13.06 11.09
N GLY A 381 -2.50 13.38 10.07
CA GLY A 381 -2.42 12.72 8.79
C GLY A 381 -1.03 12.86 8.16
N GLN A 382 -0.63 11.87 7.37
CA GLN A 382 0.65 11.90 6.68
C GLN A 382 0.59 12.84 5.47
N VAL A 383 1.40 13.88 5.45
CA VAL A 383 1.56 14.71 4.25
C VAL A 383 2.43 13.94 3.23
N VAL A 384 1.86 13.68 2.07
CA VAL A 384 2.51 12.99 0.96
C VAL A 384 2.86 14.00 -0.12
N ASP A 385 4.15 14.11 -0.44
CA ASP A 385 4.67 14.93 -1.51
C ASP A 385 5.49 14.05 -2.45
N THR A 386 4.99 13.84 -3.67
CA THR A 386 5.61 13.03 -4.71
C THR A 386 5.64 13.81 -6.02
N MET A 387 6.21 13.22 -7.04
CA MET A 387 6.16 13.79 -8.40
C MET A 387 4.71 14.02 -8.86
N GLU A 388 3.79 13.11 -8.54
CA GLU A 388 2.38 13.19 -8.92
C GLU A 388 1.55 14.06 -7.96
N LYS A 389 1.82 13.99 -6.66
CA LYS A 389 1.02 14.57 -5.58
C LYS A 389 1.76 15.72 -4.91
N THR A 390 1.04 16.74 -4.49
CA THR A 390 1.59 17.87 -3.73
C THR A 390 0.69 18.12 -2.52
N ASP A 391 1.28 18.10 -1.32
CA ASP A 391 0.61 18.35 -0.05
C ASP A 391 -0.67 17.50 0.17
N GLU A 392 -0.74 16.31 -0.44
CA GLU A 392 -1.86 15.39 -0.21
C GLU A 392 -1.80 14.84 1.21
N VAL A 393 -2.87 14.97 1.98
CA VAL A 393 -2.97 14.41 3.33
C VAL A 393 -3.57 13.02 3.28
N ARG A 394 -2.78 12.02 3.65
CA ARG A 394 -3.23 10.64 3.82
C ARG A 394 -3.68 10.44 5.26
N ARG A 395 -4.99 10.33 5.49
CA ARG A 395 -5.55 10.14 6.84
C ARG A 395 -5.51 8.68 7.33
N TYR A 396 -5.47 7.68 6.42
CA TYR A 396 -5.29 6.28 6.76
C TYR A 396 -3.89 5.83 6.39
N MET A 397 -3.16 5.30 7.35
CA MET A 397 -1.80 4.80 7.21
C MET A 397 -1.75 3.37 7.71
N HIS A 398 -1.26 2.46 6.88
CA HIS A 398 -1.05 1.06 7.28
C HIS A 398 0.43 0.70 7.22
N HIS A 399 1.00 0.32 8.37
CA HIS A 399 2.38 -0.13 8.48
C HIS A 399 2.45 -1.63 8.79
N TYR A 400 3.47 -2.29 8.28
CA TYR A 400 3.67 -3.73 8.40
C TYR A 400 5.10 -4.01 8.82
N ASN A 401 5.28 -4.80 9.86
CA ASN A 401 6.57 -5.20 10.41
C ASN A 401 6.65 -6.73 10.48
N ALA A 402 7.76 -7.30 9.96
CA ALA A 402 8.01 -8.74 9.97
C ALA A 402 9.49 -9.03 10.31
N PRO A 403 9.89 -8.89 11.58
CA PRO A 403 11.26 -9.17 12.00
C PRO A 403 11.64 -10.64 11.84
N SER A 404 12.94 -10.94 11.78
CA SER A 404 13.48 -12.29 11.49
C SER A 404 13.02 -13.38 12.46
N TYR A 405 12.73 -13.04 13.74
CA TYR A 405 12.20 -14.03 14.69
C TYR A 405 10.88 -14.67 14.25
N THR A 406 10.14 -14.03 13.33
CA THR A 406 8.85 -14.53 12.84
C THR A 406 8.96 -15.78 11.99
N VAL A 407 10.14 -16.05 11.45
CA VAL A 407 10.54 -17.30 10.76
C VAL A 407 11.46 -18.17 11.61
N GLY A 408 11.71 -17.80 12.89
CA GLY A 408 12.58 -18.56 13.79
C GLY A 408 14.09 -18.29 13.61
N GLU A 409 14.46 -17.21 12.93
CA GLU A 409 15.83 -16.89 12.61
C GLU A 409 16.36 -15.69 13.40
N CYS A 410 17.69 -15.66 13.61
CA CYS A 410 18.37 -14.46 14.08
C CYS A 410 18.63 -13.53 12.91
N GLY A 411 18.29 -12.25 13.05
CA GLY A 411 18.47 -11.27 11.99
C GLY A 411 18.62 -9.85 12.50
N ARG A 412 19.07 -8.97 11.61
CA ARG A 412 19.24 -7.55 11.92
C ARG A 412 17.90 -6.84 11.96
N ILE A 413 17.64 -6.07 13.02
CA ILE A 413 16.50 -5.16 13.09
C ILE A 413 16.90 -3.83 12.43
N GLY A 414 16.09 -3.36 11.50
CA GLY A 414 16.34 -2.13 10.75
C GLY A 414 15.07 -1.46 10.25
N SER A 415 15.21 -0.55 9.29
CA SER A 415 14.06 0.05 8.60
C SER A 415 13.33 -1.00 7.75
N PRO A 416 12.00 -0.85 7.55
CA PRO A 416 11.24 -1.73 6.67
C PRO A 416 11.86 -1.83 5.28
N GLY A 417 11.96 -3.05 4.76
CA GLY A 417 12.43 -3.32 3.42
C GLY A 417 11.31 -3.21 2.37
N ARG A 418 11.66 -3.47 1.11
CA ARG A 418 10.68 -3.42 -0.01
C ARG A 418 9.51 -4.38 0.16
N ARG A 419 9.74 -5.54 0.81
CA ARG A 419 8.71 -6.55 1.05
C ARG A 419 7.70 -6.04 2.07
N GLU A 420 8.16 -5.47 3.18
CA GLU A 420 7.32 -4.91 4.23
C GLU A 420 6.46 -3.76 3.71
N VAL A 421 7.04 -2.84 2.95
CA VAL A 421 6.31 -1.74 2.29
C VAL A 421 5.21 -2.30 1.37
N GLY A 422 5.52 -3.31 0.55
CA GLY A 422 4.56 -3.93 -0.36
C GLY A 422 3.41 -4.66 0.35
N HIS A 423 3.69 -5.40 1.43
CA HIS A 423 2.67 -6.10 2.22
C HIS A 423 1.77 -5.12 2.98
N GLY A 424 2.36 -4.05 3.55
CA GLY A 424 1.60 -2.97 4.19
C GLY A 424 0.66 -2.28 3.23
N TYR A 425 1.15 -1.95 2.03
CA TYR A 425 0.35 -1.30 1.00
C TYR A 425 -0.82 -2.15 0.50
N LEU A 426 -0.65 -3.47 0.37
CA LEU A 426 -1.74 -4.36 -0.04
C LEU A 426 -2.87 -4.35 1.01
N ALA A 427 -2.54 -4.43 2.30
CA ALA A 427 -3.52 -4.37 3.39
C ALA A 427 -4.16 -2.97 3.48
N GLU A 428 -3.40 -1.89 3.28
CA GLU A 428 -3.92 -0.52 3.21
C GLU A 428 -4.95 -0.38 2.09
N ARG A 429 -4.58 -0.81 0.88
CA ARG A 429 -5.42 -0.73 -0.33
C ARG A 429 -6.70 -1.56 -0.20
N ALA A 430 -6.62 -2.69 0.53
CA ALA A 430 -7.77 -3.56 0.79
C ALA A 430 -8.83 -2.89 1.67
N LEU A 431 -8.44 -2.00 2.59
CA LEU A 431 -9.32 -1.43 3.60
C LEU A 431 -9.80 -0.02 3.26
N ILE A 432 -9.06 0.76 2.45
CA ILE A 432 -9.45 2.12 2.03
C ILE A 432 -10.90 2.20 1.51
N PRO A 433 -11.40 1.27 0.67
CA PRO A 433 -12.74 1.36 0.10
C PRO A 433 -13.88 1.25 1.12
N VAL A 434 -13.60 0.68 2.29
CA VAL A 434 -14.60 0.44 3.35
C VAL A 434 -14.46 1.37 4.55
N LEU A 435 -13.49 2.27 4.53
CA LEU A 435 -13.37 3.28 5.58
C LEU A 435 -14.52 4.31 5.49
N PRO A 436 -15.00 4.82 6.63
CA PRO A 436 -15.98 5.90 6.65
C PRO A 436 -15.43 7.16 5.98
N SER A 437 -16.31 8.06 5.55
CA SER A 437 -15.92 9.39 5.06
C SER A 437 -15.23 10.21 6.17
N GLU A 438 -14.52 11.26 5.79
CA GLU A 438 -13.93 12.18 6.75
C GLU A 438 -14.98 12.97 7.51
N GLU A 439 -16.12 13.24 6.88
CA GLU A 439 -17.25 13.92 7.51
C GLU A 439 -17.86 13.06 8.63
N ASP A 440 -18.04 11.75 8.40
CA ASP A 440 -18.64 10.82 9.34
C ASP A 440 -17.68 10.40 10.45
N PHE A 441 -16.37 10.30 10.16
CA PHE A 441 -15.35 9.88 11.11
C PHE A 441 -14.07 10.70 10.95
N PRO A 442 -13.96 11.89 11.60
CA PRO A 442 -12.90 12.87 11.38
C PRO A 442 -11.61 12.55 12.10
N TYR A 443 -11.08 11.36 11.90
CA TYR A 443 -9.84 10.91 12.50
C TYR A 443 -8.79 10.57 11.44
N ALA A 444 -7.55 10.90 11.73
CA ALA A 444 -6.40 10.22 11.18
C ALA A 444 -6.28 8.85 11.86
N ILE A 445 -6.12 7.80 11.06
CA ILE A 445 -6.10 6.41 11.52
C ILE A 445 -4.75 5.80 11.17
N ARG A 446 -4.00 5.38 12.17
CA ARG A 446 -2.77 4.61 11.97
C ARG A 446 -3.00 3.18 12.41
N SER A 447 -2.89 2.25 11.46
CA SER A 447 -2.95 0.80 11.67
C SER A 447 -1.54 0.22 11.53
N VAL A 448 -1.08 -0.52 12.52
CA VAL A 448 0.25 -1.14 12.51
C VAL A 448 0.08 -2.64 12.70
N THR A 449 0.52 -3.41 11.71
CA THR A 449 0.56 -4.87 11.81
C THR A 449 1.95 -5.34 12.21
N GLU A 450 2.03 -6.03 13.33
CA GLU A 450 3.19 -6.77 13.79
C GLU A 450 2.98 -8.25 13.47
N ILE A 451 3.80 -8.81 12.61
CA ILE A 451 3.80 -10.24 12.36
C ILE A 451 4.50 -10.95 13.51
N MET A 452 3.85 -11.95 14.09
CA MET A 452 4.35 -12.71 15.22
C MET A 452 4.94 -14.06 14.79
N SER A 453 4.38 -14.65 13.72
CA SER A 453 4.85 -15.91 13.14
C SER A 453 4.45 -15.97 11.67
N GLN A 454 5.29 -16.58 10.83
CA GLN A 454 5.09 -16.70 9.37
C GLN A 454 5.06 -18.16 8.93
N ASN A 455 4.10 -18.50 8.09
CA ASN A 455 4.06 -19.70 7.26
C ASN A 455 3.08 -19.48 6.09
N GLY A 456 3.44 -18.58 5.19
CA GLY A 456 2.66 -18.20 4.02
C GLY A 456 1.54 -17.20 4.30
N SER A 457 1.35 -16.31 3.36
CA SER A 457 0.28 -15.31 3.29
C SER A 457 0.11 -14.39 4.50
N THR A 458 1.21 -13.82 4.98
CA THR A 458 1.20 -12.85 6.09
C THR A 458 0.45 -11.56 5.75
N SER A 459 0.45 -11.12 4.48
CA SER A 459 -0.29 -9.93 4.04
C SER A 459 -1.81 -10.09 4.17
N MET A 460 -2.33 -11.31 3.94
CA MET A 460 -3.75 -11.59 4.13
C MET A 460 -4.11 -11.70 5.61
N ALA A 461 -3.22 -12.24 6.44
CA ALA A 461 -3.37 -12.19 7.89
C ALA A 461 -3.33 -10.74 8.40
N ALA A 462 -2.46 -9.89 7.84
CA ALA A 462 -2.41 -8.45 8.12
C ALA A 462 -3.74 -7.75 7.77
N THR A 463 -4.32 -8.03 6.60
CA THR A 463 -5.62 -7.47 6.21
C THR A 463 -6.73 -7.87 7.19
N CYS A 464 -6.83 -9.17 7.54
CA CYS A 464 -7.84 -9.67 8.46
C CYS A 464 -7.67 -9.09 9.87
N SER A 465 -6.43 -9.07 10.41
CA SER A 465 -6.16 -8.48 11.72
C SER A 465 -6.45 -6.98 11.75
N SER A 466 -6.09 -6.25 10.69
CA SER A 466 -6.37 -4.81 10.59
C SER A 466 -7.87 -4.51 10.57
N CYS A 467 -8.66 -5.30 9.82
CA CYS A 467 -10.11 -5.18 9.82
C CYS A 467 -10.70 -5.40 11.23
N LEU A 468 -10.26 -6.45 11.94
CA LEU A 468 -10.68 -6.72 13.32
C LEU A 468 -10.30 -5.59 14.28
N ALA A 469 -9.07 -5.07 14.18
CA ALA A 469 -8.60 -4.00 15.05
C ALA A 469 -9.29 -2.67 14.79
N LEU A 470 -9.64 -2.35 13.52
CA LEU A 470 -10.45 -1.18 13.17
C LEU A 470 -11.86 -1.29 13.75
N MET A 471 -12.49 -2.45 13.67
CA MET A 471 -13.79 -2.71 14.30
C MET A 471 -13.71 -2.60 15.83
N ASP A 472 -12.63 -3.12 16.45
CA ASP A 472 -12.38 -3.01 17.89
C ASP A 472 -12.16 -1.55 18.33
N ALA A 473 -11.53 -0.73 17.48
CA ALA A 473 -11.33 0.70 17.71
C ALA A 473 -12.64 1.52 17.60
N GLY A 474 -13.73 0.94 17.11
CA GLY A 474 -14.99 1.65 16.85
C GLY A 474 -14.98 2.46 15.56
N VAL A 475 -14.07 2.15 14.61
CA VAL A 475 -14.10 2.75 13.26
C VAL A 475 -15.30 2.20 12.51
N PRO A 476 -16.28 3.02 12.09
CA PRO A 476 -17.52 2.54 11.47
C PRO A 476 -17.27 2.13 10.01
N LEU A 477 -16.63 0.96 9.83
CA LEU A 477 -16.40 0.40 8.50
C LEU A 477 -17.73 0.19 7.77
N ILE A 478 -17.78 0.51 6.47
CA ILE A 478 -18.95 0.26 5.62
C ILE A 478 -19.28 -1.24 5.60
N ARG A 479 -18.27 -2.08 5.45
CA ARG A 479 -18.33 -3.56 5.52
C ARG A 479 -17.00 -4.12 5.98
N PRO A 480 -16.99 -5.26 6.65
CA PRO A 480 -15.76 -5.94 7.02
C PRO A 480 -15.09 -6.58 5.79
N VAL A 481 -13.75 -6.63 5.82
CA VAL A 481 -12.91 -7.17 4.75
C VAL A 481 -12.16 -8.39 5.26
N SER A 482 -12.11 -9.44 4.45
CA SER A 482 -11.22 -10.58 4.63
C SER A 482 -10.29 -10.74 3.44
N GLY A 483 -9.24 -11.55 3.60
CA GLY A 483 -8.28 -11.85 2.54
C GLY A 483 -7.81 -13.29 2.57
N VAL A 484 -7.57 -13.85 1.39
CA VAL A 484 -7.02 -15.20 1.20
C VAL A 484 -5.96 -15.20 0.11
N ALA A 485 -4.92 -16.03 0.26
CA ALA A 485 -3.97 -16.31 -0.82
C ALA A 485 -4.31 -17.63 -1.48
N MET A 486 -4.36 -17.60 -2.81
CA MET A 486 -4.60 -18.73 -3.67
C MET A 486 -3.30 -19.20 -4.29
N GLY A 487 -3.01 -20.48 -4.20
CA GLY A 487 -1.91 -21.12 -4.90
C GLY A 487 -2.38 -21.77 -6.20
N LEU A 488 -1.42 -22.07 -7.06
CA LEU A 488 -1.68 -22.81 -8.29
C LEU A 488 -0.56 -23.79 -8.58
N MET A 489 -0.91 -25.00 -8.98
CA MET A 489 -0.01 -25.97 -9.60
C MET A 489 -0.64 -26.48 -10.90
N VAL A 490 0.07 -26.38 -12.00
CA VAL A 490 -0.40 -26.87 -13.31
C VAL A 490 0.39 -28.12 -13.68
N ASP A 491 -0.32 -29.22 -13.93
CA ASP A 491 0.28 -30.51 -14.30
C ASP A 491 0.68 -30.50 -15.79
N VAL A 492 1.81 -29.84 -16.06
CA VAL A 492 2.45 -29.83 -17.38
C VAL A 492 3.95 -30.13 -17.22
N PRO A 493 4.58 -30.79 -18.20
CA PRO A 493 6.01 -31.03 -18.18
C PRO A 493 6.82 -29.74 -18.01
N LYS A 494 7.91 -29.79 -17.26
CA LYS A 494 8.80 -28.65 -17.02
C LYS A 494 9.28 -28.05 -18.35
N GLY A 495 9.09 -26.76 -18.54
CA GLY A 495 9.44 -26.02 -19.76
C GLY A 495 8.39 -26.06 -20.86
N GLN A 496 7.29 -26.79 -20.66
CA GLN A 496 6.16 -26.71 -21.57
C GLN A 496 5.35 -25.42 -21.30
N GLU A 497 4.88 -24.81 -22.38
CA GLU A 497 4.03 -23.65 -22.32
C GLU A 497 2.62 -24.02 -21.81
N ILE A 498 2.15 -23.34 -20.77
CA ILE A 498 0.78 -23.50 -20.24
C ILE A 498 -0.20 -22.78 -21.16
N THR A 499 -1.27 -23.47 -21.57
CA THR A 499 -2.30 -22.97 -22.50
C THR A 499 -3.69 -23.09 -21.89
N GLU A 500 -4.69 -22.54 -22.56
CA GLU A 500 -6.10 -22.68 -22.16
C GLU A 500 -6.56 -24.14 -22.09
N LYS A 501 -5.92 -25.05 -22.85
CA LYS A 501 -6.23 -26.48 -22.84
C LYS A 501 -5.81 -27.19 -21.55
N ASP A 502 -4.97 -26.55 -20.74
CA ASP A 502 -4.44 -27.11 -19.50
C ASP A 502 -5.26 -26.71 -18.26
N ILE A 503 -6.45 -26.10 -18.47
CA ILE A 503 -7.34 -25.64 -17.38
C ILE A 503 -7.76 -26.79 -16.45
N ASP A 504 -8.01 -27.98 -17.00
CA ASP A 504 -8.39 -29.17 -16.24
C ASP A 504 -7.23 -29.77 -15.45
N LYS A 505 -6.01 -29.39 -15.81
CA LYS A 505 -4.75 -29.78 -15.12
C LYS A 505 -4.29 -28.72 -14.12
N ALA A 506 -5.07 -27.66 -13.92
CA ALA A 506 -4.78 -26.56 -13.01
C ALA A 506 -5.41 -26.82 -11.64
N TYR A 507 -4.58 -27.11 -10.64
CA TYR A 507 -4.94 -27.34 -9.25
C TYR A 507 -4.82 -26.05 -8.46
N VAL A 508 -5.96 -25.45 -8.11
CA VAL A 508 -6.03 -24.22 -7.32
C VAL A 508 -6.12 -24.55 -5.84
N LEU A 509 -5.26 -23.91 -5.03
CA LEU A 509 -5.15 -24.12 -3.58
C LEU A 509 -5.71 -22.89 -2.84
N THR A 510 -6.69 -23.09 -1.97
CA THR A 510 -7.17 -22.03 -1.07
C THR A 510 -6.28 -21.95 0.17
N ASP A 511 -5.87 -20.75 0.57
CA ASP A 511 -5.01 -20.50 1.73
C ASP A 511 -3.64 -21.16 1.62
N LEU A 512 -2.82 -20.61 0.73
CA LEU A 512 -1.47 -21.06 0.39
C LEU A 512 -0.51 -21.01 1.60
N MET A 513 0.30 -22.05 1.77
CA MET A 513 1.42 -22.13 2.74
C MET A 513 2.78 -21.97 2.06
N ASP A 514 3.83 -21.66 2.84
CA ASP A 514 5.19 -21.47 2.32
C ASP A 514 5.69 -22.68 1.49
N ALA A 515 5.53 -23.90 1.98
CA ALA A 515 5.95 -25.11 1.24
C ALA A 515 5.23 -25.27 -0.12
N GLU A 516 3.99 -24.86 -0.19
CA GLU A 516 3.18 -24.86 -1.41
C GLU A 516 3.52 -23.69 -2.32
N ASP A 517 3.84 -22.54 -1.74
CA ASP A 517 4.32 -21.39 -2.51
C ASP A 517 5.64 -21.73 -3.20
N PHE A 518 6.62 -22.29 -2.50
CA PHE A 518 7.91 -22.67 -3.11
C PHE A 518 7.76 -23.72 -4.24
N ALA A 519 6.85 -24.69 -4.08
CA ALA A 519 6.59 -25.73 -5.08
C ALA A 519 5.62 -25.30 -6.20
N GLY A 520 4.91 -24.20 -6.03
CA GLY A 520 3.80 -23.75 -6.87
C GLY A 520 4.22 -22.86 -8.04
N ASP A 521 3.25 -22.54 -8.88
CA ASP A 521 3.39 -21.75 -10.10
C ASP A 521 2.89 -20.30 -9.92
N MET A 522 2.06 -20.03 -8.90
CA MET A 522 1.45 -18.72 -8.64
C MET A 522 1.10 -18.56 -7.16
N ASP A 523 1.28 -17.35 -6.64
CA ASP A 523 0.71 -16.84 -5.38
C ASP A 523 -0.23 -15.66 -5.72
N PHE A 524 -1.52 -15.83 -5.49
CA PHE A 524 -2.55 -14.88 -5.85
C PHE A 524 -3.38 -14.45 -4.63
N LYS A 525 -3.13 -13.26 -4.15
CA LYS A 525 -3.77 -12.67 -2.99
C LYS A 525 -5.02 -11.91 -3.40
N VAL A 526 -6.16 -12.22 -2.79
CA VAL A 526 -7.45 -11.57 -3.04
C VAL A 526 -8.09 -11.15 -1.73
N THR A 527 -8.47 -9.88 -1.65
CA THR A 527 -9.20 -9.30 -0.52
C THR A 527 -10.57 -8.79 -0.96
N GLY A 528 -11.52 -8.76 -0.05
CA GLY A 528 -12.83 -8.20 -0.35
C GLY A 528 -13.83 -8.35 0.78
N THR A 529 -15.01 -7.78 0.54
CA THR A 529 -16.20 -7.84 1.38
C THR A 529 -17.15 -8.92 0.87
N THR A 530 -18.38 -8.95 1.39
CA THR A 530 -19.48 -9.74 0.84
C THR A 530 -19.94 -9.30 -0.54
N GLU A 531 -19.70 -8.03 -0.92
CA GLU A 531 -20.18 -7.44 -2.18
C GLU A 531 -19.19 -7.57 -3.33
N GLY A 532 -17.87 -7.64 -3.01
CA GLY A 532 -16.87 -7.73 -4.06
C GLY A 532 -15.43 -7.55 -3.57
N VAL A 533 -14.53 -7.52 -4.53
CA VAL A 533 -13.08 -7.41 -4.33
C VAL A 533 -12.70 -5.97 -3.98
N THR A 534 -11.78 -5.81 -3.02
CA THR A 534 -11.21 -4.51 -2.62
C THR A 534 -9.76 -4.35 -3.04
N ALA A 535 -8.97 -5.42 -3.02
CA ALA A 535 -7.63 -5.42 -3.59
C ALA A 535 -7.22 -6.83 -4.02
N LEU A 536 -6.29 -6.89 -4.97
CA LEU A 536 -5.66 -8.14 -5.37
C LEU A 536 -4.21 -7.92 -5.81
N GLN A 537 -3.40 -8.97 -5.64
CA GLN A 537 -2.01 -9.00 -6.05
C GLN A 537 -1.62 -10.41 -6.43
N MET A 538 -1.01 -10.58 -7.62
CA MET A 538 -0.56 -11.87 -8.12
C MET A 538 0.95 -11.85 -8.37
N ASP A 539 1.64 -12.82 -7.82
CA ASP A 539 3.05 -13.14 -8.08
C ASP A 539 3.12 -14.47 -8.83
N MET A 540 3.84 -14.50 -9.95
CA MET A 540 3.92 -15.65 -10.83
C MET A 540 5.34 -16.22 -10.86
N LYS A 541 5.48 -17.54 -11.02
CA LYS A 541 6.76 -18.25 -11.13
C LYS A 541 6.93 -18.97 -12.47
N VAL A 542 5.94 -18.83 -13.35
CA VAL A 542 5.92 -19.33 -14.72
C VAL A 542 5.86 -18.17 -15.71
N HIS A 543 6.08 -18.45 -17.01
CA HIS A 543 6.21 -17.43 -18.05
C HIS A 543 4.86 -16.83 -18.53
N GLY A 544 3.80 -16.96 -17.74
CA GLY A 544 2.48 -16.43 -18.00
C GLY A 544 1.38 -17.49 -17.96
N LEU A 545 0.18 -17.06 -17.59
CA LEU A 545 -1.03 -17.89 -17.51
C LEU A 545 -2.14 -17.32 -18.37
N PRO A 546 -2.92 -18.18 -19.03
CA PRO A 546 -4.18 -17.79 -19.64
C PRO A 546 -5.15 -17.22 -18.61
N VAL A 547 -6.00 -16.27 -19.02
CA VAL A 547 -6.99 -15.63 -18.11
C VAL A 547 -7.95 -16.67 -17.54
N GLU A 548 -8.29 -17.71 -18.26
CA GLU A 548 -9.21 -18.79 -17.89
C GLU A 548 -8.74 -19.56 -16.65
N ILE A 549 -7.43 -19.75 -16.51
CA ILE A 549 -6.84 -20.38 -15.29
C ILE A 549 -6.93 -19.42 -14.10
N LEU A 550 -6.68 -18.13 -14.33
CA LEU A 550 -6.82 -17.10 -13.29
C LEU A 550 -8.26 -16.92 -12.85
N GLU A 551 -9.22 -17.02 -13.76
CA GLU A 551 -10.66 -17.02 -13.46
C GLU A 551 -11.02 -18.09 -12.43
N LYS A 552 -10.52 -19.33 -12.60
CA LYS A 552 -10.73 -20.42 -11.64
C LYS A 552 -10.23 -20.04 -10.25
N ALA A 553 -9.06 -19.43 -10.15
CA ALA A 553 -8.48 -19.01 -8.87
C ALA A 553 -9.26 -17.85 -8.22
N ILE A 554 -9.68 -16.85 -9.00
CA ILE A 554 -10.47 -15.71 -8.53
C ILE A 554 -11.83 -16.20 -8.00
N LYS A 555 -12.56 -17.04 -8.72
CA LYS A 555 -13.86 -17.58 -8.30
C LYS A 555 -13.73 -18.42 -7.04
N GLN A 556 -12.72 -19.30 -6.95
CA GLN A 556 -12.49 -20.11 -5.75
C GLN A 556 -12.10 -19.25 -4.53
N SER A 557 -11.44 -18.10 -4.73
CA SER A 557 -11.06 -17.18 -3.65
C SER A 557 -12.26 -16.61 -2.90
N HIS A 558 -13.41 -16.46 -3.57
CA HIS A 558 -14.65 -15.98 -2.96
C HIS A 558 -15.07 -16.85 -1.78
N GLU A 559 -15.13 -18.18 -1.98
CA GLU A 559 -15.51 -19.14 -0.92
C GLU A 559 -14.53 -19.07 0.27
N GLY A 560 -13.22 -19.01 -0.02
CA GLY A 560 -12.19 -18.89 1.02
C GLY A 560 -12.32 -17.59 1.82
N ARG A 561 -12.58 -16.47 1.16
CA ARG A 561 -12.81 -15.17 1.81
C ARG A 561 -14.05 -15.19 2.68
N MET A 562 -15.17 -15.75 2.18
CA MET A 562 -16.41 -15.84 2.95
C MET A 562 -16.27 -16.73 4.18
N PHE A 563 -15.52 -17.84 4.08
CA PHE A 563 -15.23 -18.71 5.22
C PHE A 563 -14.44 -17.94 6.32
N ILE A 564 -13.38 -17.21 5.92
CA ILE A 564 -12.58 -16.41 6.86
C ILE A 564 -13.42 -15.28 7.46
N LEU A 565 -14.19 -14.57 6.64
CA LEU A 565 -15.04 -13.47 7.07
C LEU A 565 -16.07 -13.92 8.12
N LYS A 566 -16.69 -15.06 7.90
CA LYS A 566 -17.63 -15.65 8.87
C LYS A 566 -16.97 -15.85 10.24
N HIS A 567 -15.77 -16.43 10.28
CA HIS A 567 -15.01 -16.59 11.53
C HIS A 567 -14.71 -15.24 12.20
N MET A 568 -14.32 -14.24 11.43
CA MET A 568 -14.05 -12.89 11.98
C MET A 568 -15.30 -12.28 12.62
N LEU A 569 -16.46 -12.45 12.00
CA LEU A 569 -17.75 -11.94 12.50
C LEU A 569 -18.29 -12.70 13.71
N GLU A 570 -17.87 -13.94 13.94
CA GLU A 570 -18.14 -14.68 15.18
C GLU A 570 -17.38 -14.06 16.38
N VAL A 571 -16.22 -13.44 16.14
CA VAL A 571 -15.39 -12.80 17.18
C VAL A 571 -15.87 -11.38 17.48
N ILE A 572 -16.14 -10.59 16.43
CA ILE A 572 -16.69 -9.24 16.52
C ILE A 572 -17.67 -9.02 15.36
N PRO A 573 -18.99 -8.92 15.63
CA PRO A 573 -20.01 -8.90 14.57
C PRO A 573 -20.07 -7.58 13.79
N GLY A 574 -19.40 -6.55 14.26
CA GLY A 574 -19.32 -5.22 13.64
C GLY A 574 -18.48 -4.24 14.47
N PRO A 575 -18.30 -3.02 14.00
CA PRO A 575 -17.59 -2.01 14.76
C PRO A 575 -18.23 -1.77 16.13
N ARG A 576 -17.38 -1.53 17.16
CA ARG A 576 -17.88 -1.12 18.47
C ARG A 576 -18.64 0.21 18.36
N GLU A 577 -19.71 0.36 19.12
CA GLU A 577 -20.54 1.59 19.14
C GLU A 577 -19.78 2.82 19.67
N LYS A 578 -18.76 2.59 20.49
CA LYS A 578 -17.94 3.65 21.09
C LYS A 578 -16.47 3.41 20.78
N ILE A 579 -15.77 4.49 20.47
CA ILE A 579 -14.31 4.47 20.39
C ILE A 579 -13.71 4.24 21.78
N SER A 580 -12.44 3.78 21.81
CA SER A 580 -11.67 3.61 23.05
C SER A 580 -11.70 4.85 23.94
N GLU A 581 -11.76 4.66 25.26
CA GLU A 581 -11.63 5.75 26.23
C GLU A 581 -10.29 6.48 26.17
N TYR A 582 -9.28 5.84 25.61
CA TYR A 582 -7.94 6.40 25.39
C TYR A 582 -7.82 7.17 24.07
N ALA A 583 -8.77 7.02 23.16
CA ALA A 583 -8.79 7.76 21.90
C ALA A 583 -9.23 9.22 22.14
N PRO A 584 -8.67 10.20 21.46
CA PRO A 584 -9.08 11.59 21.59
C PRO A 584 -10.54 11.73 21.11
N ARG A 585 -11.35 12.46 21.87
CA ARG A 585 -12.69 12.89 21.43
C ARG A 585 -12.55 14.11 20.55
N ILE A 586 -13.46 14.26 19.60
CA ILE A 586 -13.46 15.36 18.63
C ILE A 586 -14.83 16.01 18.66
N GLU A 587 -14.84 17.35 18.82
CA GLU A 587 -15.99 18.22 18.65
C GLU A 587 -15.77 19.13 17.45
N LYS A 588 -16.81 19.30 16.64
CA LYS A 588 -16.78 20.15 15.45
C LYS A 588 -17.64 21.39 15.64
N LEU A 589 -17.14 22.53 15.19
CA LEU A 589 -17.87 23.79 15.17
C LEU A 589 -17.65 24.47 13.82
N MET A 590 -18.72 24.77 13.10
CA MET A 590 -18.66 25.61 11.91
C MET A 590 -18.72 27.07 12.30
N VAL A 591 -17.72 27.84 11.87
CA VAL A 591 -17.64 29.29 12.11
C VAL A 591 -17.59 30.04 10.78
N ASN A 592 -17.97 31.32 10.80
CA ASN A 592 -17.79 32.17 9.62
C ASN A 592 -16.28 32.28 9.29
N PRO A 593 -15.83 32.01 8.04
CA PRO A 593 -14.43 32.10 7.64
C PRO A 593 -13.76 33.43 7.99
N ASP A 594 -14.51 34.55 7.98
CA ASP A 594 -14.01 35.88 8.36
C ASP A 594 -13.57 35.94 9.83
N LYS A 595 -14.04 35.01 10.68
CA LYS A 595 -13.73 34.94 12.11
C LYS A 595 -12.51 34.05 12.43
N ILE A 596 -11.98 33.30 11.47
CA ILE A 596 -10.82 32.43 11.65
C ILE A 596 -9.66 33.22 12.24
N GLY A 597 -9.43 34.45 11.76
CA GLY A 597 -8.38 35.33 12.27
C GLY A 597 -8.49 35.65 13.75
N ALA A 598 -9.71 35.71 14.31
CA ALA A 598 -9.93 35.95 15.73
C ALA A 598 -9.58 34.74 16.60
N ILE A 599 -9.82 33.55 16.08
CA ILE A 599 -9.47 32.28 16.78
C ILE A 599 -7.96 32.05 16.74
N ILE A 600 -7.33 32.29 15.60
CA ILE A 600 -5.87 32.12 15.44
C ILE A 600 -5.13 33.18 16.26
N GLY A 601 -5.56 34.44 16.19
CA GLY A 601 -4.89 35.58 16.80
C GLY A 601 -3.61 35.98 16.08
N LYS A 602 -2.98 37.07 16.51
CA LYS A 602 -1.76 37.58 15.90
C LYS A 602 -0.60 36.58 16.06
N GLY A 603 -0.13 36.01 14.93
CA GLY A 603 0.94 35.00 14.94
C GLY A 603 0.62 33.72 15.68
N GLY A 604 -0.68 33.37 15.82
CA GLY A 604 -1.12 32.14 16.50
C GLY A 604 -1.28 32.28 18.02
N GLU A 605 -1.19 33.49 18.57
CA GLU A 605 -1.21 33.74 20.04
C GLU A 605 -2.47 33.22 20.71
N THR A 606 -3.65 33.48 20.12
CA THR A 606 -4.94 33.10 20.71
C THR A 606 -5.13 31.59 20.71
N ILE A 607 -4.90 30.92 19.59
CA ILE A 607 -5.04 29.46 19.48
C ILE A 607 -4.06 28.72 20.39
N ASN A 608 -2.82 29.20 20.48
CA ASN A 608 -1.81 28.63 21.38
C ASN A 608 -2.19 28.82 22.87
N LYS A 609 -2.83 29.95 23.20
CA LYS A 609 -3.32 30.21 24.55
C LYS A 609 -4.49 29.29 24.88
N ILE A 610 -5.45 29.09 23.96
CA ILE A 610 -6.56 28.15 24.16
C ILE A 610 -6.00 26.76 24.44
N THR A 611 -5.10 26.27 23.58
CA THR A 611 -4.47 24.95 23.73
C THR A 611 -3.69 24.84 25.05
N GLY A 612 -2.89 25.85 25.41
CA GLY A 612 -2.08 25.84 26.63
C GLY A 612 -2.89 25.88 27.92
N GLU A 613 -4.01 26.62 27.97
CA GLU A 613 -4.83 26.76 29.17
C GLU A 613 -5.86 25.64 29.33
N THR A 614 -6.37 25.08 28.21
CA THR A 614 -7.38 24.02 28.27
C THR A 614 -6.80 22.62 28.19
N GLY A 615 -5.66 22.46 27.51
CA GLY A 615 -5.06 21.15 27.16
C GLY A 615 -5.72 20.47 25.97
N ALA A 616 -6.74 21.11 25.33
CA ALA A 616 -7.37 20.61 24.10
C ALA A 616 -6.66 21.18 22.86
N MET A 617 -6.51 20.38 21.81
CA MET A 617 -6.02 20.84 20.51
C MET A 617 -7.16 21.51 19.72
N VAL A 618 -6.83 22.57 18.99
CA VAL A 618 -7.76 23.30 18.12
C VAL A 618 -7.15 23.34 16.72
N ASP A 619 -7.79 22.74 15.75
CA ASP A 619 -7.44 22.76 14.32
C ASP A 619 -8.52 23.57 13.56
N ILE A 620 -8.10 24.35 12.57
CA ILE A 620 -9.00 25.24 11.82
C ILE A 620 -8.70 25.09 10.33
N GLU A 621 -9.76 24.85 9.57
CA GLU A 621 -9.72 24.82 8.11
C GLU A 621 -10.13 26.16 7.52
N ASP A 622 -9.67 26.46 6.32
CA ASP A 622 -10.06 27.66 5.56
C ASP A 622 -11.57 27.73 5.26
N SER A 623 -12.25 26.58 5.28
CA SER A 623 -13.71 26.45 5.16
C SER A 623 -14.48 27.05 6.33
N GLY A 624 -13.82 27.31 7.46
CA GLY A 624 -14.44 27.70 8.72
C GLY A 624 -14.76 26.52 9.63
N LEU A 625 -14.40 25.31 9.28
CA LEU A 625 -14.53 24.15 10.17
C LEU A 625 -13.46 24.22 11.27
N VAL A 626 -13.89 24.32 12.52
CA VAL A 626 -13.03 24.25 13.72
C VAL A 626 -13.20 22.89 14.35
N THR A 627 -12.12 22.16 14.50
CA THR A 627 -12.06 20.86 15.14
C THR A 627 -11.36 20.99 16.48
N ILE A 628 -12.03 20.61 17.57
CA ILE A 628 -11.49 20.65 18.93
C ILE A 628 -11.36 19.22 19.42
N SER A 629 -10.15 18.82 19.81
CA SER A 629 -9.84 17.44 20.16
C SER A 629 -9.04 17.34 21.46
N GLY A 630 -9.24 16.22 22.17
CA GLY A 630 -8.54 15.95 23.42
C GLY A 630 -9.02 14.67 24.10
N ASN A 631 -8.32 14.26 25.16
CA ASN A 631 -8.69 13.07 25.95
C ASN A 631 -9.61 13.40 27.11
N ASP A 632 -9.70 14.67 27.51
CA ASP A 632 -10.55 15.16 28.59
C ASP A 632 -11.75 15.95 28.06
N SER A 633 -12.94 15.47 28.36
CA SER A 633 -14.22 16.09 27.93
C SER A 633 -14.39 17.50 28.51
N GLU A 634 -13.89 17.79 29.72
CA GLU A 634 -13.95 19.12 30.31
C GLU A 634 -13.02 20.10 29.59
N ALA A 635 -11.82 19.65 29.22
CA ALA A 635 -10.87 20.42 28.42
C ALA A 635 -11.46 20.80 27.06
N ILE A 636 -12.08 19.85 26.37
CA ILE A 636 -12.75 20.07 25.07
C ILE A 636 -13.87 21.07 25.23
N LYS A 637 -14.74 20.90 26.25
CA LYS A 637 -15.85 21.82 26.50
C LYS A 637 -15.36 23.24 26.78
N LYS A 638 -14.33 23.41 27.60
CA LYS A 638 -13.72 24.71 27.87
C LYS A 638 -13.18 25.37 26.61
N ALA A 639 -12.46 24.61 25.79
CA ALA A 639 -11.94 25.10 24.50
C ALA A 639 -13.09 25.48 23.54
N LEU A 640 -14.11 24.65 23.44
CA LEU A 640 -15.29 24.90 22.60
C LEU A 640 -16.04 26.17 23.04
N ASP A 641 -16.27 26.32 24.34
CA ASP A 641 -16.95 27.52 24.88
C ASP A 641 -16.08 28.77 24.63
N TRP A 642 -14.75 28.64 24.73
CA TRP A 642 -13.86 29.75 24.44
C TRP A 642 -13.87 30.11 22.95
N VAL A 643 -13.77 29.15 22.03
CA VAL A 643 -13.87 29.39 20.60
C VAL A 643 -15.21 30.02 20.25
N LYS A 644 -16.32 29.51 20.79
CA LYS A 644 -17.67 30.11 20.61
C LYS A 644 -17.69 31.56 21.04
N SER A 645 -17.09 31.89 22.17
CA SER A 645 -17.06 33.27 22.66
C SER A 645 -16.30 34.26 21.75
N LEU A 646 -15.31 33.74 20.98
CA LEU A 646 -14.52 34.54 20.02
C LEU A 646 -15.27 34.85 18.73
N VAL A 647 -16.23 33.99 18.35
CA VAL A 647 -16.94 34.05 17.08
C VAL A 647 -18.41 34.44 17.22
N GLU A 648 -18.91 34.58 18.47
CA GLU A 648 -20.29 34.95 18.73
C GLU A 648 -20.60 36.28 18.06
N GLU A 649 -21.71 36.32 17.31
CA GLU A 649 -22.20 37.52 16.64
C GLU A 649 -23.30 38.19 17.47
N PRO A 650 -23.34 39.52 17.51
CA PRO A 650 -24.35 40.21 18.24
C PRO A 650 -25.74 40.06 17.60
N GLU A 651 -26.72 39.62 18.37
CA GLU A 651 -28.11 39.38 17.93
C GLU A 651 -29.04 40.51 18.42
N VAL A 652 -29.79 41.07 17.48
CA VAL A 652 -30.81 42.11 17.83
C VAL A 652 -31.90 41.47 18.68
N GLY A 653 -32.21 42.13 19.81
CA GLY A 653 -33.20 41.68 20.80
C GLY A 653 -32.60 40.90 21.97
N LYS A 654 -31.39 40.38 21.87
CA LYS A 654 -30.69 39.65 22.94
C LYS A 654 -30.17 40.60 24.02
N ILE A 655 -30.20 40.13 25.28
CA ILE A 655 -29.67 40.86 26.44
C ILE A 655 -28.26 40.37 26.72
N TYR A 656 -27.31 41.29 26.84
CA TYR A 656 -25.90 41.03 27.11
C TYR A 656 -25.51 41.62 28.48
N GLU A 657 -24.60 40.96 29.17
CA GLU A 657 -23.88 41.57 30.28
C GLU A 657 -22.59 42.21 29.73
N GLY A 658 -22.63 43.52 29.54
CA GLY A 658 -21.51 44.27 28.98
C GLY A 658 -20.74 45.05 30.03
N THR A 659 -19.54 45.50 29.64
CA THR A 659 -18.68 46.36 30.48
C THR A 659 -18.57 47.74 29.84
N VAL A 660 -18.81 48.81 30.59
CA VAL A 660 -18.67 50.19 30.12
C VAL A 660 -17.19 50.47 29.84
N VAL A 661 -16.81 50.70 28.55
CA VAL A 661 -15.43 50.97 28.13
C VAL A 661 -15.11 52.46 27.99
N SER A 662 -16.10 53.28 27.67
CA SER A 662 -15.93 54.72 27.64
C SER A 662 -17.24 55.47 27.84
N ILE A 663 -17.16 56.68 28.36
CA ILE A 663 -18.32 57.56 28.59
C ILE A 663 -18.12 58.85 27.80
N LYS A 664 -19.18 59.31 27.13
CA LYS A 664 -19.29 60.57 26.37
C LYS A 664 -20.53 61.31 26.81
N ASP A 665 -20.63 62.61 26.49
CA ASP A 665 -21.76 63.45 26.86
C ASP A 665 -23.15 62.96 26.36
N PHE A 666 -23.11 62.23 25.20
CA PHE A 666 -24.33 61.69 24.57
C PHE A 666 -24.63 60.21 24.93
N GLY A 667 -23.76 59.52 25.70
CA GLY A 667 -23.96 58.10 26.05
C GLY A 667 -22.71 57.42 26.51
N ALA A 668 -22.75 56.09 26.58
CA ALA A 668 -21.61 55.22 26.92
C ALA A 668 -21.38 54.19 25.85
N PHE A 669 -20.14 53.80 25.65
CA PHE A 669 -19.82 52.61 24.88
C PHE A 669 -19.68 51.44 25.84
N VAL A 670 -20.37 50.35 25.51
CA VAL A 670 -20.39 49.12 26.33
C VAL A 670 -19.89 47.97 25.48
N ASN A 671 -18.86 47.35 25.97
CA ASN A 671 -18.34 46.10 25.34
C ASN A 671 -19.28 44.96 25.72
N ILE A 672 -19.99 44.39 24.73
CA ILE A 672 -21.01 43.34 24.93
C ILE A 672 -20.52 41.96 24.58
N LEU A 673 -19.54 41.86 23.67
CA LEU A 673 -18.83 40.66 23.27
C LEU A 673 -17.36 41.01 23.07
N GLN A 674 -16.47 40.02 23.01
CA GLN A 674 -15.05 40.28 22.87
C GLN A 674 -14.73 41.09 21.59
N GLY A 675 -14.24 42.31 21.78
CA GLY A 675 -13.92 43.23 20.68
C GLY A 675 -15.14 43.90 20.02
N VAL A 676 -16.32 43.77 20.57
CA VAL A 676 -17.59 44.34 20.05
C VAL A 676 -18.17 45.34 21.02
N ASP A 677 -18.07 46.63 20.66
CA ASP A 677 -18.60 47.72 21.45
C ASP A 677 -19.91 48.23 20.86
N GLY A 678 -20.92 48.37 21.69
CA GLY A 678 -22.20 48.98 21.33
C GLY A 678 -22.39 50.34 22.00
N MET A 679 -23.12 51.23 21.32
CA MET A 679 -23.44 52.53 21.84
C MET A 679 -24.72 52.49 22.67
N LEU A 680 -24.63 52.83 23.93
CA LEU A 680 -25.75 53.06 24.84
C LEU A 680 -26.01 54.56 24.94
N HIS A 681 -27.01 55.05 24.16
CA HIS A 681 -27.37 56.48 24.19
C HIS A 681 -27.93 56.87 25.53
N VAL A 682 -27.73 58.15 25.98
CA VAL A 682 -28.20 58.68 27.27
C VAL A 682 -29.66 58.42 27.49
N SER A 683 -30.52 58.52 26.45
CA SER A 683 -31.96 58.27 26.52
C SER A 683 -32.34 56.79 26.72
N GLN A 684 -31.40 55.86 26.54
CA GLN A 684 -31.64 54.46 26.67
C GLN A 684 -31.08 53.85 27.98
N ILE A 685 -30.48 54.69 28.85
CA ILE A 685 -29.89 54.24 30.11
C ILE A 685 -31.03 54.10 31.19
N SER A 686 -31.96 55.00 31.23
CA SER A 686 -33.05 55.03 32.23
C SER A 686 -34.33 55.68 31.68
N ASP A 687 -35.48 55.38 32.31
CA ASP A 687 -36.74 56.03 31.99
C ASP A 687 -36.81 57.46 32.55
N LYS A 688 -35.93 57.81 33.50
CA LYS A 688 -35.81 59.15 34.04
C LYS A 688 -34.78 59.96 33.27
N ARG A 689 -34.99 61.23 33.07
CA ARG A 689 -34.08 62.16 32.39
C ARG A 689 -32.74 62.21 33.16
N ILE A 690 -31.65 61.82 32.52
CA ILE A 690 -30.26 61.85 33.03
C ILE A 690 -29.62 63.15 32.56
N ALA A 691 -29.12 63.97 33.47
CA ALA A 691 -28.41 65.19 33.13
C ALA A 691 -26.98 64.97 32.67
N ASN A 692 -26.28 64.01 33.27
CA ASN A 692 -24.92 63.64 32.92
C ASN A 692 -24.75 62.11 33.01
N VAL A 693 -24.21 61.47 31.97
CA VAL A 693 -24.02 60.02 31.89
C VAL A 693 -23.07 59.53 32.98
N ALA A 694 -22.08 60.35 33.34
CA ALA A 694 -21.09 60.02 34.37
C ALA A 694 -21.63 59.94 35.81
N ASP A 695 -22.85 60.48 36.03
CA ASP A 695 -23.48 60.37 37.33
C ASP A 695 -24.12 58.99 37.56
N VAL A 696 -24.38 58.22 36.47
CA VAL A 696 -25.15 56.99 36.51
C VAL A 696 -24.27 55.80 36.16
N LEU A 697 -23.28 55.97 35.26
CA LEU A 697 -22.38 54.91 34.78
C LEU A 697 -20.93 55.26 35.05
N LYS A 698 -20.11 54.23 35.31
CA LYS A 698 -18.66 54.37 35.52
C LYS A 698 -17.93 53.46 34.54
N VAL A 699 -16.79 53.90 34.03
CA VAL A 699 -15.89 53.02 33.22
C VAL A 699 -15.49 51.81 34.03
N GLY A 700 -15.57 50.61 33.43
CA GLY A 700 -15.35 49.33 34.11
C GLY A 700 -16.60 48.75 34.78
N GLN A 701 -17.72 49.47 34.82
CA GLN A 701 -18.98 48.98 35.40
C GLN A 701 -19.63 47.93 34.50
N LYS A 702 -20.04 46.78 35.10
CA LYS A 702 -20.87 45.78 34.40
C LYS A 702 -22.32 46.25 34.37
N VAL A 703 -22.94 46.18 33.20
CA VAL A 703 -24.32 46.57 32.94
C VAL A 703 -25.02 45.54 32.06
N ARG A 704 -26.32 45.34 32.32
CA ARG A 704 -27.17 44.53 31.44
C ARG A 704 -27.76 45.46 30.37
N VAL A 705 -27.55 45.09 29.10
CA VAL A 705 -28.03 45.87 27.95
C VAL A 705 -28.65 44.96 26.91
N ARG A 706 -29.75 45.43 26.28
CA ARG A 706 -30.35 44.75 25.13
C ARG A 706 -29.83 45.40 23.85
N LEU A 707 -29.42 44.57 22.88
CA LEU A 707 -29.10 45.05 21.53
C LEU A 707 -30.42 45.39 20.81
N THR A 708 -30.65 46.64 20.47
CA THR A 708 -31.92 47.10 19.87
C THR A 708 -31.84 47.19 18.34
N ALA A 709 -30.69 47.51 17.78
CA ALA A 709 -30.48 47.60 16.34
C ALA A 709 -29.02 47.50 15.97
N ILE A 710 -28.75 47.04 14.73
CA ILE A 710 -27.47 47.13 14.05
C ILE A 710 -27.70 47.94 12.79
N ASP A 711 -26.96 49.04 12.61
CA ASP A 711 -27.10 49.90 11.43
C ASP A 711 -26.31 49.35 10.20
N ASP A 712 -26.55 49.93 9.02
CA ASP A 712 -25.89 49.55 7.77
C ASP A 712 -24.35 49.67 7.79
N LYS A 713 -23.80 50.34 8.83
CA LYS A 713 -22.35 50.45 9.05
C LYS A 713 -21.85 49.53 10.15
N GLY A 714 -22.69 48.58 10.61
CA GLY A 714 -22.35 47.61 11.66
C GLY A 714 -22.29 48.21 13.08
N ARG A 715 -22.81 49.42 13.33
CA ARG A 715 -22.80 50.03 14.65
C ARG A 715 -23.98 49.51 15.47
N LEU A 716 -23.70 49.12 16.71
CA LEU A 716 -24.65 48.51 17.62
C LEU A 716 -25.29 49.54 18.51
N SER A 717 -26.63 49.54 18.58
CA SER A 717 -27.42 50.37 19.47
C SER A 717 -27.93 49.56 20.66
N LEU A 718 -27.62 50.01 21.85
CA LEU A 718 -27.94 49.32 23.11
C LEU A 718 -28.99 50.06 23.93
N SER A 719 -29.76 49.34 24.75
CA SER A 719 -30.73 49.90 25.70
C SER A 719 -30.65 49.13 27.02
N MET A 720 -30.72 49.86 28.12
CA MET A 720 -30.94 49.34 29.49
C MET A 720 -32.42 49.35 29.90
N ARG A 721 -33.29 49.75 28.96
CA ARG A 721 -34.74 49.86 29.23
C ARG A 721 -35.41 48.53 28.85
N ASN A 722 -36.46 48.17 29.61
CA ASN A 722 -37.30 47.00 29.36
C ASN A 722 -36.44 45.69 29.23
N LEU A 723 -35.63 45.42 30.24
CA LEU A 723 -34.76 44.27 30.30
C LEU A 723 -35.44 43.01 30.87
N ASP A 724 -36.73 43.08 31.17
CA ASP A 724 -37.53 41.95 31.65
C ASP A 724 -37.94 40.99 30.54
#